data_56707b558654ba8b08d83854c3e6d51e
#
_entry.id   56707b558654ba8b08d83854c3e6d51e
#
_cell.length_a   1.000
_cell.length_b   1.000
_cell.length_c   1.000
_cell.angle_alpha   90.00
_cell.angle_beta   90.00
_cell.angle_gamma   90.00
#
_symmetry.space_group_name_H-M   'P 1'
#
loop_
_entity.id
_entity.type
_entity.pdbx_description
1 polymer ?
#
loop_
_entity_poly.entity_id
_entity_poly.type
_entity_poly.pdbx_seq_one_letter_code
_entity_poly.pdbx_strand_id
1 'polypeptide(L)'
;MTGKEKLLSKRILATLLTGAVLGVCNLMPVHAANSGGTWSGESWTKDDEYIGDKNPTGSTVVIAEDNSGKKVYGGRDDKAAVANNTVTITGTIANAYGGAGSDYDVSSNHVIVDGGTVTNTLQGGVLTANGDTELGNAVNNKVTIKSGTINASVYGGAVNGEGNATGNEVIINNGIITGMVFGGNAVGENGYTEGNKVTIAEGTFSNEIYGGKSAKNKSNNNIVTINGGTFTKEIYGAYSAQRTDDYVATGNKVIINGGSFTSKIYGAYSSWGKVKENGVAVSGSTTEMKNVYGGYAYDVNTAEKNWVTVTDGKIDNVVGGFSWSGDAIENCVTISGGTINKSVKGGHTEEGSANGNKVIISGGEINSKIYGGYCVNESADGNEITISGGKINSDVIAGGRSSKGTAINNVITITAASGEKPVFSADTIIYGGDNTTSSKDKRTGNTLNFQTKGLEMKNIANFENLNFYLPEDIINGDTILTLTNNKGTDISGSNVNVGMAGSTSTLQVGDKVNLLTNANGITADGVTYGRLQQGVSIEYEFTTDLSGNSIVATVDKVPAKTTEQAKSPVETQIAAAAFVNSGADTVAGSGIANAVQVAGGGSAEMFGASGGGNMRYKSGSYSDMRGYNLALGFAKAIKNNAGKLTYGPLLEYGWGNYTSHLDSGIRADGNTKYYGIGMIVRQDNNSGLYYEGSVRYGRMDADYASGDLIGAGG
;
A
#
# COMPACT_ATOMS: atom_id res chain seq x y z
N MET A 1 -4.32 23.42 -0.48
CA MET A 1 -4.99 22.94 0.76
C MET A 1 -4.01 22.04 1.49
N THR A 2 -3.62 22.41 2.69
CA THR A 2 -2.63 21.68 3.47
C THR A 2 -3.19 20.34 3.95
N GLY A 3 -2.33 19.32 4.10
CA GLY A 3 -2.73 17.95 4.47
C GLY A 3 -3.55 17.79 5.76
N LYS A 4 -3.67 18.83 6.58
CA LYS A 4 -4.52 18.86 7.78
C LYS A 4 -6.02 18.93 7.47
N GLU A 5 -6.43 19.59 6.40
CA GLU A 5 -7.87 19.68 6.04
C GLU A 5 -8.41 18.38 5.43
N LYS A 6 -7.57 17.62 4.68
CA LYS A 6 -7.94 16.29 4.20
C LYS A 6 -8.06 15.25 5.31
N LEU A 7 -7.30 15.42 6.41
CA LEU A 7 -7.38 14.51 7.56
C LEU A 7 -8.65 14.77 8.40
N LEU A 8 -9.08 16.03 8.47
CA LEU A 8 -10.28 16.41 9.22
C LEU A 8 -11.56 15.92 8.51
N SER A 9 -11.62 16.05 7.19
CA SER A 9 -12.77 15.55 6.40
C SER A 9 -12.91 14.03 6.43
N LYS A 10 -11.79 13.29 6.42
CA LYS A 10 -11.80 11.82 6.56
C LYS A 10 -12.20 11.35 7.96
N ARG A 11 -11.83 12.09 9.02
CA ARG A 11 -12.23 11.77 10.39
C ARG A 11 -13.71 12.04 10.64
N ILE A 12 -14.27 13.12 10.10
CA ILE A 12 -15.70 13.43 10.21
C ILE A 12 -16.53 12.41 9.44
N LEU A 13 -16.08 11.95 8.26
CA LEU A 13 -16.77 10.91 7.49
C LEU A 13 -16.70 9.54 8.17
N ALA A 14 -15.56 9.18 8.78
CA ALA A 14 -15.43 7.95 9.55
C ALA A 14 -16.28 7.94 10.83
N THR A 15 -16.41 9.09 11.50
CA THR A 15 -17.25 9.22 12.72
C THR A 15 -18.74 9.20 12.38
N LEU A 16 -19.16 9.72 11.23
CA LEU A 16 -20.53 9.65 10.75
C LEU A 16 -20.93 8.24 10.27
N LEU A 17 -20.00 7.49 9.65
CA LEU A 17 -20.27 6.09 9.28
C LEU A 17 -20.32 5.15 10.50
N THR A 18 -19.48 5.35 11.51
CA THR A 18 -19.54 4.57 12.75
C THR A 18 -20.78 4.91 13.60
N GLY A 19 -21.24 6.16 13.59
CA GLY A 19 -22.48 6.56 14.26
C GLY A 19 -23.76 6.01 13.59
N ALA A 20 -23.75 5.86 12.27
CA ALA A 20 -24.89 5.33 11.52
C ALA A 20 -25.03 3.79 11.62
N VAL A 21 -23.91 3.06 11.86
CA VAL A 21 -23.95 1.60 12.02
C VAL A 21 -24.39 1.20 13.45
N LEU A 22 -24.17 2.05 14.45
CA LEU A 22 -24.61 1.78 15.82
C LEU A 22 -26.10 2.12 16.10
N GLY A 23 -26.76 2.84 15.17
CA GLY A 23 -28.17 3.24 15.31
C GLY A 23 -29.18 2.30 14.67
N VAL A 24 -28.78 1.28 13.92
CA VAL A 24 -29.68 0.35 13.19
C VAL A 24 -29.75 -1.03 13.85
N CYS A 25 -28.97 -1.31 14.90
CA CYS A 25 -29.00 -2.59 15.62
C CYS A 25 -30.01 -2.71 16.76
N ASN A 26 -30.96 -1.80 16.87
CA ASN A 26 -32.03 -1.96 17.84
C ASN A 26 -33.39 -1.70 17.15
N LEU A 27 -33.98 -2.73 16.59
CA LEU A 27 -35.39 -3.01 16.39
C LEU A 27 -35.57 -4.12 15.34
N MET A 28 -35.06 -5.33 15.64
CA MET A 28 -35.75 -6.53 15.18
C MET A 28 -36.50 -7.10 16.40
N PRO A 29 -37.77 -7.49 16.26
CA PRO A 29 -38.44 -8.17 17.35
C PRO A 29 -37.62 -9.44 17.63
N VAL A 30 -37.13 -9.54 18.86
CA VAL A 30 -36.68 -10.81 19.42
C VAL A 30 -37.90 -11.72 19.37
N HIS A 31 -38.01 -12.54 18.33
CA HIS A 31 -38.81 -13.73 18.48
C HIS A 31 -38.20 -14.45 19.68
N ALA A 32 -38.96 -14.61 20.73
CA ALA A 32 -38.58 -15.40 21.86
C ALA A 32 -38.01 -16.73 21.29
N ALA A 33 -36.68 -16.87 21.32
CA ALA A 33 -36.07 -18.13 21.08
C ALA A 33 -36.70 -19.04 22.11
N ASN A 34 -37.36 -20.11 21.65
CA ASN A 34 -37.68 -21.22 22.52
C ASN A 34 -36.38 -21.52 23.24
N SER A 35 -36.38 -21.39 24.56
CA SER A 35 -35.23 -21.57 25.41
C SER A 35 -34.69 -22.97 25.18
N GLY A 36 -33.69 -23.08 24.28
CA GLY A 36 -32.93 -24.32 24.15
C GLY A 36 -32.39 -24.65 25.54
N GLY A 37 -32.70 -25.83 26.02
CA GLY A 37 -32.37 -26.23 27.38
C GLY A 37 -30.87 -26.13 27.62
N THR A 38 -30.48 -25.57 28.75
CA THR A 38 -29.10 -25.63 29.22
C THR A 38 -28.83 -27.03 29.71
N TRP A 39 -28.01 -27.79 28.99
CA TRP A 39 -27.71 -29.19 29.40
C TRP A 39 -26.50 -29.19 30.35
N SER A 40 -26.61 -29.91 31.49
CA SER A 40 -25.60 -30.07 32.51
C SER A 40 -25.06 -31.50 32.68
N GLY A 41 -25.19 -32.37 31.67
CA GLY A 41 -24.40 -33.62 31.64
C GLY A 41 -25.08 -34.93 31.87
N GLU A 42 -26.44 -35.10 31.84
CA GLU A 42 -27.06 -36.38 32.24
C GLU A 42 -27.68 -37.27 31.13
N SER A 43 -27.72 -36.85 29.86
CA SER A 43 -28.27 -37.75 28.82
C SER A 43 -27.44 -37.77 27.54
N TRP A 44 -26.65 -38.81 27.38
CA TRP A 44 -25.94 -39.13 26.15
C TRP A 44 -26.71 -40.13 25.30
N THR A 45 -26.55 -40.04 23.97
CA THR A 45 -27.10 -41.06 23.05
C THR A 45 -26.41 -42.40 23.24
N LYS A 46 -26.96 -43.49 22.66
CA LYS A 46 -26.40 -44.82 22.73
C LYS A 46 -24.94 -44.94 22.22
N ASP A 47 -24.46 -43.98 21.43
CA ASP A 47 -23.12 -43.92 20.84
C ASP A 47 -22.20 -42.90 21.52
N ASP A 48 -22.47 -42.53 22.77
CA ASP A 48 -21.72 -41.48 23.50
C ASP A 48 -21.68 -40.12 22.80
N GLU A 49 -22.74 -39.78 22.08
CA GLU A 49 -22.93 -38.50 21.42
C GLU A 49 -24.06 -37.69 22.07
N TYR A 50 -23.85 -36.40 22.26
CA TYR A 50 -24.89 -35.44 22.63
C TYR A 50 -25.14 -34.48 21.46
N ILE A 51 -26.38 -34.37 21.05
CA ILE A 51 -26.83 -33.40 20.05
C ILE A 51 -27.78 -32.45 20.76
N GLY A 52 -27.44 -31.15 20.76
CA GLY A 52 -28.32 -30.10 21.28
C GLY A 52 -29.60 -30.10 20.49
N ASP A 53 -30.69 -29.93 21.14
CA ASP A 53 -32.09 -30.05 20.72
C ASP A 53 -32.33 -30.58 19.28
N LYS A 54 -33.35 -31.38 18.99
CA LYS A 54 -33.64 -31.96 17.66
C LYS A 54 -33.81 -30.91 16.53
N ASN A 55 -33.66 -29.62 16.85
CA ASN A 55 -33.65 -28.56 15.88
C ASN A 55 -32.18 -28.25 15.50
N PRO A 56 -31.76 -28.32 14.24
CA PRO A 56 -30.40 -28.05 13.80
C PRO A 56 -29.97 -26.59 13.97
N THR A 57 -30.85 -25.73 14.49
CA THR A 57 -30.62 -24.30 14.55
C THR A 57 -30.97 -23.68 15.91
N GLY A 58 -30.05 -22.89 16.50
CA GLY A 58 -30.31 -22.07 17.69
C GLY A 58 -30.11 -22.79 19.03
N SER A 59 -29.51 -23.98 19.07
CA SER A 59 -29.26 -24.72 20.30
C SER A 59 -28.13 -24.12 21.14
N THR A 60 -28.24 -24.21 22.48
CA THR A 60 -27.18 -23.86 23.42
C THR A 60 -26.87 -25.05 24.31
N VAL A 61 -25.61 -25.49 24.34
CA VAL A 61 -25.12 -26.63 25.11
C VAL A 61 -23.97 -26.21 26.01
N VAL A 62 -23.98 -26.69 27.27
CA VAL A 62 -22.88 -26.45 28.24
C VAL A 62 -22.35 -27.79 28.74
N ILE A 63 -21.04 -28.00 28.64
CA ILE A 63 -20.32 -29.16 29.15
C ILE A 63 -19.49 -28.72 30.33
N ALA A 64 -19.98 -28.98 31.55
CA ALA A 64 -19.36 -28.54 32.81
C ALA A 64 -18.55 -29.63 33.52
N GLU A 65 -18.84 -30.93 33.24
CA GLU A 65 -18.22 -32.06 33.91
C GLU A 65 -17.22 -32.80 33.01
N ASP A 66 -16.52 -33.81 33.58
CA ASP A 66 -15.64 -34.68 32.81
C ASP A 66 -16.47 -35.64 31.98
N ASN A 67 -16.41 -35.44 30.67
CA ASN A 67 -17.03 -36.27 29.65
C ASN A 67 -15.95 -36.78 28.68
N SER A 68 -14.79 -37.17 29.22
CA SER A 68 -13.67 -37.71 28.44
C SER A 68 -14.12 -38.91 27.60
N GLY A 69 -13.76 -38.90 26.32
CA GLY A 69 -14.19 -39.93 25.36
C GLY A 69 -15.51 -39.67 24.62
N LYS A 70 -16.28 -38.64 25.01
CA LYS A 70 -17.60 -38.34 24.42
C LYS A 70 -17.53 -37.21 23.38
N LYS A 71 -18.58 -37.07 22.56
CA LYS A 71 -18.74 -36.06 21.51
C LYS A 71 -19.94 -35.17 21.81
N VAL A 72 -19.80 -33.86 21.57
CA VAL A 72 -20.89 -32.89 21.66
C VAL A 72 -21.06 -32.14 20.35
N TYR A 73 -22.32 -31.98 19.93
CA TYR A 73 -22.76 -31.18 18.81
C TYR A 73 -23.75 -30.11 19.32
N GLY A 74 -23.53 -28.85 19.00
CA GLY A 74 -24.53 -27.82 19.21
C GLY A 74 -25.75 -28.06 18.35
N GLY A 75 -25.56 -28.39 17.07
CA GLY A 75 -26.57 -28.90 16.14
C GLY A 75 -25.95 -29.88 15.17
N ARG A 76 -26.75 -30.87 14.72
CA ARG A 76 -26.35 -31.80 13.67
C ARG A 76 -27.54 -32.16 12.79
N ASP A 77 -27.36 -32.06 11.49
CA ASP A 77 -28.35 -32.49 10.52
C ASP A 77 -27.66 -32.75 9.18
N ASP A 78 -27.97 -33.92 8.57
CA ASP A 78 -27.43 -34.32 7.28
C ASP A 78 -28.38 -33.96 6.11
N LYS A 79 -29.58 -33.41 6.41
CA LYS A 79 -30.66 -33.13 5.45
C LYS A 79 -31.13 -31.66 5.47
N ALA A 80 -30.56 -30.84 6.34
CA ALA A 80 -30.88 -29.40 6.45
C ALA A 80 -29.66 -28.60 6.89
N ALA A 81 -29.71 -27.31 6.66
CA ALA A 81 -28.69 -26.40 7.13
C ALA A 81 -28.59 -26.36 8.67
N VAL A 82 -27.37 -26.30 9.20
CA VAL A 82 -27.08 -26.25 10.63
C VAL A 82 -26.50 -24.87 11.01
N ALA A 83 -27.24 -24.12 11.85
CA ALA A 83 -26.85 -22.77 12.08
C ALA A 83 -27.10 -22.25 13.51
N ASN A 84 -26.33 -21.21 13.91
CA ASN A 84 -26.53 -20.43 15.12
C ASN A 84 -26.49 -21.22 16.43
N ASN A 85 -25.79 -22.34 16.48
CA ASN A 85 -25.69 -23.17 17.68
C ASN A 85 -24.47 -22.73 18.51
N THR A 86 -24.56 -22.88 19.83
CA THR A 86 -23.48 -22.54 20.75
C THR A 86 -23.17 -23.72 21.67
N VAL A 87 -21.89 -24.07 21.77
CA VAL A 87 -21.37 -25.07 22.72
C VAL A 87 -20.37 -24.39 23.65
N THR A 88 -20.58 -24.49 24.95
CA THR A 88 -19.63 -23.97 25.97
C THR A 88 -19.01 -25.15 26.73
N ILE A 89 -17.69 -25.16 26.86
CA ILE A 89 -16.92 -26.23 27.47
C ILE A 89 -16.13 -25.65 28.65
N THR A 90 -16.48 -26.05 29.85
CA THR A 90 -15.74 -25.78 31.10
C THR A 90 -15.15 -27.04 31.72
N GLY A 91 -15.65 -28.21 31.34
CA GLY A 91 -15.15 -29.53 31.71
C GLY A 91 -14.27 -30.19 30.64
N THR A 92 -14.18 -31.50 30.65
CA THR A 92 -13.40 -32.31 29.69
C THR A 92 -14.32 -32.98 28.65
N ILE A 93 -13.93 -32.92 27.37
CA ILE A 93 -14.66 -33.56 26.27
C ILE A 93 -13.68 -34.11 25.22
N ALA A 94 -14.02 -35.16 24.52
CA ALA A 94 -13.19 -35.64 23.43
C ALA A 94 -13.35 -34.81 22.17
N ASN A 95 -14.57 -34.62 21.69
CA ASN A 95 -14.86 -33.90 20.45
C ASN A 95 -15.97 -32.88 20.69
N ALA A 96 -15.76 -31.64 20.19
CA ALA A 96 -16.76 -30.60 20.28
C ALA A 96 -16.99 -29.94 18.93
N TYR A 97 -18.24 -29.85 18.55
CA TYR A 97 -18.72 -29.27 17.30
C TYR A 97 -19.82 -28.25 17.58
N GLY A 98 -19.67 -27.02 17.12
CA GLY A 98 -20.74 -26.01 17.16
C GLY A 98 -21.89 -26.43 16.25
N GLY A 99 -21.59 -26.85 15.02
CA GLY A 99 -22.51 -27.42 14.07
C GLY A 99 -21.85 -28.48 13.20
N ALA A 100 -22.60 -29.50 12.77
CA ALA A 100 -22.15 -30.56 11.89
C ALA A 100 -23.24 -30.94 10.86
N GLY A 101 -22.85 -31.08 9.61
CA GLY A 101 -23.74 -31.50 8.50
C GLY A 101 -22.97 -32.23 7.40
N SER A 102 -23.67 -32.67 6.36
CA SER A 102 -23.05 -33.32 5.20
C SER A 102 -23.30 -32.58 3.89
N ASP A 103 -24.55 -32.25 3.57
CA ASP A 103 -24.91 -31.76 2.23
C ASP A 103 -25.33 -30.28 2.18
N TYR A 104 -25.60 -29.67 3.34
CA TYR A 104 -26.11 -28.32 3.47
C TYR A 104 -25.13 -27.42 4.27
N ASP A 105 -25.27 -26.12 4.14
CA ASP A 105 -24.41 -25.16 4.82
C ASP A 105 -24.42 -25.32 6.35
N VAL A 106 -23.23 -25.27 6.94
CA VAL A 106 -23.01 -25.19 8.38
C VAL A 106 -22.51 -23.80 8.70
N SER A 107 -23.36 -22.98 9.33
CA SER A 107 -23.07 -21.55 9.42
C SER A 107 -23.31 -20.94 10.79
N SER A 108 -22.49 -19.94 11.15
CA SER A 108 -22.66 -19.11 12.36
C SER A 108 -22.72 -19.92 13.66
N ASN A 109 -22.14 -21.11 13.71
CA ASN A 109 -22.05 -21.92 14.92
C ASN A 109 -20.83 -21.50 15.74
N HIS A 110 -20.93 -21.60 17.07
CA HIS A 110 -19.91 -21.14 17.98
C HIS A 110 -19.53 -22.19 19.03
N VAL A 111 -18.26 -22.49 19.19
CA VAL A 111 -17.74 -23.24 20.34
C VAL A 111 -16.91 -22.32 21.22
N ILE A 112 -17.19 -22.34 22.53
CA ILE A 112 -16.48 -21.57 23.55
C ILE A 112 -15.80 -22.55 24.52
N VAL A 113 -14.49 -22.48 24.64
CA VAL A 113 -13.74 -23.19 25.70
C VAL A 113 -13.34 -22.19 26.78
N ASP A 114 -13.82 -22.40 28.00
CA ASP A 114 -13.61 -21.52 29.13
C ASP A 114 -13.03 -22.33 30.31
N GLY A 115 -11.73 -22.62 30.28
CA GLY A 115 -11.02 -23.41 31.27
C GLY A 115 -11.04 -24.93 31.01
N GLY A 116 -11.85 -25.41 30.05
CA GLY A 116 -12.04 -26.84 29.78
C GLY A 116 -10.89 -27.51 28.99
N THR A 117 -11.01 -28.83 28.83
CA THR A 117 -10.08 -29.67 28.06
C THR A 117 -10.78 -30.33 26.87
N VAL A 118 -10.18 -30.24 25.69
CA VAL A 118 -10.64 -30.96 24.47
C VAL A 118 -9.51 -31.88 24.00
N THR A 119 -9.79 -33.18 23.83
CA THR A 119 -8.72 -34.15 23.60
C THR A 119 -8.55 -34.61 22.15
N ASN A 120 -9.58 -34.56 21.28
CA ASN A 120 -9.49 -35.08 19.91
C ASN A 120 -9.81 -34.06 18.80
N THR A 121 -10.92 -33.31 18.90
CA THR A 121 -11.34 -32.38 17.83
C THR A 121 -12.15 -31.23 18.40
N LEU A 122 -11.86 -30.00 17.92
CA LEU A 122 -12.57 -28.78 18.29
C LEU A 122 -12.93 -28.00 17.00
N GLN A 123 -14.22 -27.92 16.65
CA GLN A 123 -14.69 -27.32 15.41
C GLN A 123 -15.89 -26.39 15.63
N GLY A 124 -15.83 -25.16 15.10
CA GLY A 124 -16.97 -24.26 15.06
C GLY A 124 -18.08 -24.80 14.14
N GLY A 125 -17.71 -25.17 12.94
CA GLY A 125 -18.59 -25.84 11.99
C GLY A 125 -17.85 -26.89 11.15
N VAL A 126 -18.50 -28.01 10.85
CA VAL A 126 -17.93 -29.06 10.01
C VAL A 126 -18.92 -29.59 9.01
N LEU A 127 -18.44 -29.79 7.79
CA LEU A 127 -19.09 -30.60 6.77
C LEU A 127 -18.30 -31.88 6.56
N THR A 128 -19.02 -33.02 6.63
CA THR A 128 -18.48 -34.35 6.32
C THR A 128 -19.18 -34.90 5.08
N ALA A 129 -18.44 -35.12 4.00
CA ALA A 129 -19.01 -35.58 2.74
C ALA A 129 -19.69 -36.96 2.91
N ASN A 130 -20.93 -37.09 2.42
CA ASN A 130 -21.64 -38.33 2.30
C ASN A 130 -21.98 -38.70 0.84
N GLY A 131 -21.15 -38.32 -0.11
CA GLY A 131 -21.35 -38.61 -1.54
C GLY A 131 -20.95 -37.40 -2.44
N ASP A 132 -20.95 -37.66 -3.74
CA ASP A 132 -20.32 -36.82 -4.76
C ASP A 132 -21.20 -35.65 -5.27
N THR A 133 -22.29 -35.25 -4.64
CA THR A 133 -23.31 -34.50 -5.37
C THR A 133 -23.84 -33.20 -4.79
N GLU A 134 -23.58 -32.79 -3.55
CA GLU A 134 -24.04 -31.48 -3.05
C GLU A 134 -22.98 -30.73 -2.24
N LEU A 135 -22.96 -29.40 -2.43
CA LEU A 135 -21.87 -28.49 -2.06
C LEU A 135 -22.29 -27.63 -0.88
N GLY A 136 -22.42 -28.17 0.31
CA GLY A 136 -22.56 -27.38 1.52
C GLY A 136 -21.24 -26.65 1.86
N ASN A 137 -21.35 -25.51 2.53
CA ASN A 137 -20.22 -24.69 2.92
C ASN A 137 -20.13 -24.55 4.46
N ALA A 138 -18.92 -24.39 4.99
CA ALA A 138 -18.71 -23.98 6.37
C ALA A 138 -18.51 -22.46 6.42
N VAL A 139 -19.53 -21.71 6.88
CA VAL A 139 -19.57 -20.25 6.72
C VAL A 139 -19.70 -19.55 8.06
N ASN A 140 -18.84 -18.59 8.35
CA ASN A 140 -18.91 -17.72 9.54
C ASN A 140 -18.98 -18.47 10.88
N ASN A 141 -18.47 -19.70 10.95
CA ASN A 141 -18.42 -20.45 12.19
C ASN A 141 -17.27 -19.94 13.06
N LYS A 142 -17.40 -20.13 14.37
CA LYS A 142 -16.49 -19.54 15.34
C LYS A 142 -16.03 -20.52 16.41
N VAL A 143 -14.76 -20.43 16.79
CA VAL A 143 -14.21 -21.02 18.01
C VAL A 143 -13.61 -19.92 18.85
N THR A 144 -13.96 -19.88 20.14
CA THR A 144 -13.33 -18.99 21.12
C THR A 144 -12.72 -19.80 22.24
N ILE A 145 -11.41 -19.75 22.40
CA ILE A 145 -10.69 -20.34 23.53
C ILE A 145 -10.29 -19.22 24.48
N LYS A 146 -11.01 -19.07 25.58
CA LYS A 146 -10.68 -18.10 26.61
C LYS A 146 -9.47 -18.57 27.42
N SER A 147 -9.48 -19.88 27.81
CA SER A 147 -8.40 -20.60 28.46
C SER A 147 -8.65 -22.10 28.37
N GLY A 148 -7.67 -22.92 28.70
CA GLY A 148 -7.85 -24.39 28.73
C GLY A 148 -6.75 -25.15 27.98
N THR A 149 -6.92 -26.47 27.88
CA THR A 149 -5.98 -27.36 27.19
C THR A 149 -6.65 -28.03 26.00
N ILE A 150 -6.10 -27.80 24.83
CA ILE A 150 -6.61 -28.37 23.58
C ILE A 150 -5.55 -29.31 23.02
N ASN A 151 -5.71 -30.61 23.28
CA ASN A 151 -4.85 -31.67 22.74
C ASN A 151 -5.33 -32.13 21.35
N ALA A 152 -5.95 -31.23 20.61
CA ALA A 152 -6.67 -31.46 19.38
C ALA A 152 -6.39 -30.36 18.35
N SER A 153 -6.67 -30.64 17.10
CA SER A 153 -6.74 -29.58 16.10
C SER A 153 -8.01 -28.73 16.26
N VAL A 154 -7.84 -27.41 16.04
CA VAL A 154 -8.89 -26.39 16.16
C VAL A 154 -9.26 -25.89 14.78
N TYR A 155 -10.56 -25.90 14.46
CA TYR A 155 -11.07 -25.41 13.18
C TYR A 155 -12.18 -24.38 13.43
N GLY A 156 -12.06 -23.17 12.89
CA GLY A 156 -13.19 -22.25 12.78
C GLY A 156 -14.30 -22.87 11.93
N GLY A 157 -13.95 -23.26 10.70
CA GLY A 157 -14.80 -24.06 9.81
C GLY A 157 -13.99 -25.08 9.04
N ALA A 158 -14.54 -26.28 8.87
CA ALA A 158 -13.90 -27.36 8.14
C ALA A 158 -14.85 -28.01 7.13
N VAL A 159 -14.35 -28.31 5.93
CA VAL A 159 -15.07 -28.99 4.86
C VAL A 159 -14.22 -30.17 4.38
N ASN A 160 -14.73 -31.38 4.56
CA ASN A 160 -14.07 -32.62 4.14
C ASN A 160 -14.54 -33.11 2.74
N GLY A 161 -15.41 -32.37 2.07
CA GLY A 161 -15.92 -32.58 0.72
C GLY A 161 -15.63 -31.38 -0.20
N GLU A 162 -16.45 -31.23 -1.23
CA GLU A 162 -16.26 -30.26 -2.32
C GLU A 162 -16.66 -28.79 -1.97
N GLY A 163 -17.17 -28.54 -0.76
CA GLY A 163 -17.61 -27.20 -0.34
C GLY A 163 -16.47 -26.30 0.16
N ASN A 164 -16.83 -25.07 0.49
CA ASN A 164 -15.92 -24.00 0.84
C ASN A 164 -15.93 -23.70 2.34
N ALA A 165 -14.78 -23.28 2.88
CA ALA A 165 -14.68 -22.75 4.25
C ALA A 165 -14.43 -21.25 4.20
N THR A 166 -15.47 -20.44 4.49
CA THR A 166 -15.42 -19.00 4.28
C THR A 166 -15.83 -18.20 5.51
N GLY A 167 -15.09 -17.11 5.80
CA GLY A 167 -15.43 -16.18 6.88
C GLY A 167 -15.35 -16.76 8.29
N ASN A 168 -14.80 -17.96 8.48
CA ASN A 168 -14.74 -18.60 9.79
C ASN A 168 -13.68 -17.97 10.68
N GLU A 169 -13.88 -18.04 11.99
CA GLU A 169 -13.04 -17.33 12.96
C GLU A 169 -12.59 -18.24 14.11
N VAL A 170 -11.30 -18.15 14.46
CA VAL A 170 -10.75 -18.72 15.70
C VAL A 170 -10.15 -17.59 16.54
N ILE A 171 -10.62 -17.45 17.77
CA ILE A 171 -10.10 -16.50 18.76
C ILE A 171 -9.50 -17.27 19.93
N ILE A 172 -8.24 -17.04 20.25
CA ILE A 172 -7.53 -17.67 21.36
C ILE A 172 -7.00 -16.56 22.27
N ASN A 173 -7.62 -16.42 23.45
CA ASN A 173 -7.16 -15.46 24.43
C ASN A 173 -5.97 -16.00 25.22
N ASN A 174 -6.01 -17.29 25.60
CA ASN A 174 -4.92 -18.02 26.22
C ASN A 174 -5.19 -19.54 26.16
N GLY A 175 -4.20 -20.36 26.40
CA GLY A 175 -4.33 -21.83 26.50
C GLY A 175 -3.11 -22.59 26.01
N ILE A 176 -3.14 -23.91 26.16
CA ILE A 176 -2.15 -24.84 25.63
C ILE A 176 -2.79 -25.59 24.47
N ILE A 177 -2.31 -25.34 23.25
CA ILE A 177 -2.84 -25.95 22.04
C ILE A 177 -1.75 -26.81 21.41
N THR A 178 -1.95 -28.14 21.44
CA THR A 178 -0.97 -29.09 20.91
C THR A 178 -1.27 -29.51 19.47
N GLY A 179 -2.50 -29.33 19.00
CA GLY A 179 -2.90 -29.58 17.61
C GLY A 179 -2.73 -28.36 16.71
N MET A 180 -3.03 -28.55 15.43
CA MET A 180 -3.02 -27.47 14.44
C MET A 180 -4.22 -26.52 14.64
N VAL A 181 -4.06 -25.25 14.24
CA VAL A 181 -5.14 -24.26 14.27
C VAL A 181 -5.46 -23.82 12.84
N PHE A 182 -6.73 -23.88 12.48
CA PHE A 182 -7.24 -23.46 11.17
C PHE A 182 -8.38 -22.45 11.34
N GLY A 183 -8.26 -21.27 10.73
CA GLY A 183 -9.42 -20.39 10.56
C GLY A 183 -10.44 -21.06 9.67
N GLY A 184 -10.03 -21.53 8.49
CA GLY A 184 -10.80 -22.35 7.57
C GLY A 184 -9.97 -23.47 6.97
N ASN A 185 -10.58 -24.64 6.73
CA ASN A 185 -9.93 -25.78 6.09
C ASN A 185 -10.88 -26.43 5.05
N ALA A 186 -10.41 -26.60 3.81
CA ALA A 186 -11.14 -27.26 2.73
C ALA A 186 -10.23 -28.30 2.07
N VAL A 187 -10.71 -29.55 1.94
CA VAL A 187 -9.89 -30.65 1.42
C VAL A 187 -10.35 -31.19 0.05
N GLY A 188 -11.56 -30.84 -0.40
CA GLY A 188 -12.12 -31.24 -1.70
C GLY A 188 -11.41 -30.60 -2.89
N GLU A 189 -11.63 -31.15 -4.09
CA GLU A 189 -10.96 -30.64 -5.32
C GLU A 189 -11.39 -29.23 -5.69
N ASN A 190 -12.67 -28.90 -5.48
CA ASN A 190 -13.22 -27.59 -5.74
C ASN A 190 -13.30 -26.69 -4.48
N GLY A 191 -12.98 -27.25 -3.30
CA GLY A 191 -13.09 -26.57 -2.01
C GLY A 191 -12.00 -25.51 -1.80
N TYR A 192 -12.39 -24.25 -1.68
CA TYR A 192 -11.48 -23.14 -1.38
C TYR A 192 -11.69 -22.57 0.03
N THR A 193 -10.69 -21.79 0.48
CA THR A 193 -10.80 -21.05 1.75
C THR A 193 -10.68 -19.55 1.49
N GLU A 194 -11.59 -18.76 2.09
CA GLU A 194 -11.58 -17.32 1.89
C GLU A 194 -12.04 -16.54 3.14
N GLY A 195 -11.33 -15.47 3.44
CA GLY A 195 -11.74 -14.52 4.47
C GLY A 195 -11.72 -15.05 5.89
N ASN A 196 -11.10 -16.21 6.14
CA ASN A 196 -11.04 -16.81 7.47
C ASN A 196 -10.03 -16.07 8.35
N LYS A 197 -10.27 -16.08 9.68
CA LYS A 197 -9.46 -15.34 10.64
C LYS A 197 -9.01 -16.20 11.80
N VAL A 198 -7.76 -16.03 12.21
CA VAL A 198 -7.22 -16.55 13.47
C VAL A 198 -6.67 -15.37 14.25
N THR A 199 -7.15 -15.17 15.49
CA THR A 199 -6.66 -14.12 16.38
C THR A 199 -6.17 -14.75 17.70
N ILE A 200 -4.90 -14.50 18.02
CA ILE A 200 -4.23 -15.06 19.20
C ILE A 200 -3.75 -13.90 20.08
N ALA A 201 -4.24 -13.85 21.31
CA ALA A 201 -3.76 -12.90 22.29
C ALA A 201 -2.53 -13.45 23.04
N GLU A 202 -2.62 -14.69 23.53
CA GLU A 202 -1.58 -15.40 24.29
C GLU A 202 -1.74 -16.92 24.14
N GLY A 203 -0.81 -17.70 24.66
CA GLY A 203 -0.87 -19.15 24.72
C GLY A 203 0.39 -19.87 24.25
N THR A 204 0.37 -21.22 24.31
CA THR A 204 1.47 -22.06 23.85
C THR A 204 0.99 -22.97 22.73
N PHE A 205 1.69 -22.93 21.60
CA PHE A 205 1.31 -23.63 20.37
C PHE A 205 2.45 -24.56 19.94
N SER A 206 2.14 -25.86 19.86
CA SER A 206 3.11 -26.89 19.51
C SER A 206 3.05 -27.33 18.05
N ASN A 207 2.06 -26.83 17.29
CA ASN A 207 1.83 -27.21 15.90
C ASN A 207 1.51 -25.99 15.01
N GLU A 208 1.32 -26.21 13.71
CA GLU A 208 1.15 -25.16 12.72
C GLU A 208 -0.17 -24.40 12.90
N ILE A 209 -0.14 -23.13 12.43
CA ILE A 209 -1.32 -22.26 12.40
C ILE A 209 -1.57 -21.81 10.97
N TYR A 210 -2.82 -21.91 10.54
CA TYR A 210 -3.29 -21.53 9.22
C TYR A 210 -4.48 -20.57 9.33
N GLY A 211 -4.39 -19.41 8.69
CA GLY A 211 -5.56 -18.57 8.46
C GLY A 211 -6.59 -19.30 7.58
N GLY A 212 -6.13 -19.82 6.44
CA GLY A 212 -6.87 -20.70 5.57
C GLY A 212 -5.97 -21.80 5.00
N LYS A 213 -6.51 -23.02 4.85
CA LYS A 213 -5.82 -24.12 4.18
C LYS A 213 -6.74 -24.77 3.16
N SER A 214 -6.34 -24.79 1.89
CA SER A 214 -6.97 -25.59 0.85
C SER A 214 -6.01 -26.66 0.36
N ALA A 215 -6.48 -27.91 0.33
CA ALA A 215 -5.66 -29.02 -0.14
C ALA A 215 -5.53 -29.06 -1.66
N LYS A 216 -6.56 -28.61 -2.40
CA LYS A 216 -6.64 -28.80 -3.85
C LYS A 216 -7.14 -27.56 -4.62
N ASN A 217 -7.37 -26.41 -3.97
CA ASN A 217 -7.88 -25.21 -4.59
C ASN A 217 -7.30 -23.94 -3.92
N LYS A 218 -7.93 -22.80 -4.15
CA LYS A 218 -7.46 -21.46 -3.72
C LYS A 218 -7.62 -21.24 -2.21
N SER A 219 -6.73 -20.42 -1.67
CA SER A 219 -6.77 -19.96 -0.28
C SER A 219 -6.50 -18.46 -0.23
N ASN A 220 -7.55 -17.64 -0.15
CA ASN A 220 -7.46 -16.19 -0.37
C ASN A 220 -7.95 -15.38 0.82
N ASN A 221 -7.40 -14.16 0.97
CA ASN A 221 -7.87 -13.14 1.92
C ASN A 221 -7.95 -13.60 3.38
N ASN A 222 -7.22 -14.67 3.76
CA ASN A 222 -7.22 -15.19 5.13
C ASN A 222 -6.24 -14.36 5.99
N ILE A 223 -6.53 -14.23 7.28
CA ILE A 223 -5.75 -13.38 8.20
C ILE A 223 -5.42 -14.16 9.47
N VAL A 224 -4.14 -14.10 9.86
CA VAL A 224 -3.67 -14.52 11.19
C VAL A 224 -3.15 -13.29 11.93
N THR A 225 -3.68 -13.00 13.11
CA THR A 225 -3.23 -11.92 14.00
C THR A 225 -2.69 -12.49 15.31
N ILE A 226 -1.47 -12.15 15.65
CA ILE A 226 -0.77 -12.64 16.85
C ILE A 226 -0.34 -11.45 17.70
N ASN A 227 -0.85 -11.36 18.91
CA ASN A 227 -0.52 -10.32 19.87
C ASN A 227 0.50 -10.80 20.91
N GLY A 228 0.57 -12.11 21.15
CA GLY A 228 1.49 -12.74 22.10
C GLY A 228 1.49 -14.26 21.94
N GLY A 229 2.18 -14.96 22.84
CA GLY A 229 2.26 -16.42 22.88
C GLY A 229 3.59 -17.00 22.40
N THR A 230 3.71 -18.34 22.48
CA THR A 230 4.91 -19.11 22.11
C THR A 230 4.57 -20.10 20.99
N PHE A 231 5.32 -20.06 19.89
CA PHE A 231 5.07 -20.82 18.68
C PHE A 231 6.30 -21.63 18.28
N THR A 232 6.14 -22.95 18.17
CA THR A 232 7.25 -23.87 17.86
C THR A 232 7.25 -24.35 16.40
N LYS A 233 6.17 -24.11 15.67
CA LYS A 233 5.98 -24.51 14.26
C LYS A 233 5.60 -23.34 13.39
N GLU A 234 5.48 -23.60 12.09
CA GLU A 234 5.21 -22.61 11.05
C GLU A 234 3.83 -21.96 11.21
N ILE A 235 3.77 -20.68 10.75
CA ILE A 235 2.54 -19.91 10.70
C ILE A 235 2.29 -19.48 9.26
N TYR A 236 1.08 -19.74 8.78
CA TYR A 236 0.65 -19.44 7.42
C TYR A 236 -0.59 -18.54 7.45
N GLY A 237 -0.55 -17.40 6.78
CA GLY A 237 -1.77 -16.65 6.46
C GLY A 237 -2.68 -17.51 5.58
N ALA A 238 -2.07 -18.16 4.57
CA ALA A 238 -2.74 -19.20 3.77
C ALA A 238 -1.78 -20.30 3.31
N TYR A 239 -2.35 -21.46 3.08
CA TYR A 239 -1.67 -22.59 2.44
C TYR A 239 -2.54 -23.15 1.30
N SER A 240 -1.95 -23.35 0.13
CA SER A 240 -2.57 -24.07 -1.00
C SER A 240 -1.62 -25.12 -1.55
N ALA A 241 -2.17 -26.31 -1.84
CA ALA A 241 -1.45 -27.38 -2.53
C ALA A 241 -2.01 -27.65 -3.94
N GLN A 242 -2.81 -26.73 -4.49
CA GLN A 242 -3.37 -26.85 -5.83
C GLN A 242 -2.26 -26.88 -6.89
N ARG A 243 -2.32 -27.87 -7.78
CA ARG A 243 -1.40 -28.02 -8.89
C ARG A 243 -1.94 -27.31 -10.13
N THR A 244 -1.50 -26.07 -10.34
CA THR A 244 -1.96 -25.21 -11.43
C THR A 244 -0.95 -24.09 -11.68
N ASP A 245 -1.00 -23.50 -12.87
CA ASP A 245 -0.25 -22.28 -13.19
C ASP A 245 -0.99 -20.99 -12.76
N ASP A 246 -2.14 -21.12 -12.12
CA ASP A 246 -2.93 -19.97 -11.63
C ASP A 246 -2.45 -19.43 -10.28
N TYR A 247 -2.96 -18.26 -9.91
CA TYR A 247 -2.82 -17.69 -8.57
C TYR A 247 -3.75 -18.44 -7.61
N VAL A 248 -3.16 -19.16 -6.66
CA VAL A 248 -3.89 -20.02 -5.71
C VAL A 248 -3.89 -19.47 -4.28
N ALA A 249 -3.01 -18.50 -3.97
CA ALA A 249 -3.00 -17.83 -2.67
C ALA A 249 -2.81 -16.33 -2.88
N THR A 250 -3.86 -15.55 -2.63
CA THR A 250 -3.88 -14.11 -2.89
C THR A 250 -4.43 -13.32 -1.71
N GLY A 251 -3.78 -12.20 -1.38
CA GLY A 251 -4.27 -11.23 -0.39
C GLY A 251 -4.24 -11.70 1.07
N ASN A 252 -3.54 -12.79 1.38
CA ASN A 252 -3.47 -13.34 2.74
C ASN A 252 -2.47 -12.56 3.60
N LYS A 253 -2.71 -12.51 4.92
CA LYS A 253 -1.90 -11.71 5.83
C LYS A 253 -1.59 -12.43 7.14
N VAL A 254 -0.37 -12.23 7.64
CA VAL A 254 0.01 -12.51 9.03
C VAL A 254 0.42 -11.19 9.68
N ILE A 255 -0.19 -10.87 10.82
CA ILE A 255 0.08 -9.64 11.59
C ILE A 255 0.63 -10.07 12.95
N ILE A 256 1.84 -9.63 13.29
CA ILE A 256 2.56 -10.01 14.50
C ILE A 256 2.83 -8.76 15.32
N ASN A 257 2.19 -8.66 16.47
CA ASN A 257 2.35 -7.57 17.42
C ASN A 257 3.16 -8.01 18.66
N GLY A 258 3.45 -9.29 18.81
CA GLY A 258 4.24 -9.86 19.89
C GLY A 258 4.39 -11.37 19.77
N GLY A 259 5.05 -11.99 20.74
CA GLY A 259 5.22 -13.43 20.81
C GLY A 259 6.65 -13.92 20.56
N SER A 260 6.86 -15.24 20.74
CA SER A 260 8.14 -15.93 20.55
C SER A 260 8.00 -17.03 19.52
N PHE A 261 8.89 -17.05 18.51
CA PHE A 261 8.77 -17.92 17.34
C PHE A 261 10.08 -18.67 17.10
N THR A 262 10.01 -19.98 16.93
CA THR A 262 11.19 -20.80 16.61
C THR A 262 11.22 -21.28 15.16
N SER A 263 10.17 -21.02 14.37
CA SER A 263 10.01 -21.49 13.01
C SER A 263 9.75 -20.35 12.01
N LYS A 264 9.35 -20.69 10.79
CA LYS A 264 9.14 -19.76 9.68
C LYS A 264 7.72 -19.19 9.68
N ILE A 265 7.58 -17.99 9.11
CA ILE A 265 6.31 -17.30 8.99
C ILE A 265 6.08 -16.96 7.51
N TYR A 266 4.88 -17.26 7.02
CA TYR A 266 4.50 -17.07 5.64
C TYR A 266 3.19 -16.27 5.57
N GLY A 267 3.19 -15.17 4.83
CA GLY A 267 1.93 -14.50 4.44
C GLY A 267 1.05 -15.46 3.64
N ALA A 268 1.67 -16.17 2.67
CA ALA A 268 1.08 -17.34 2.04
C ALA A 268 2.17 -18.33 1.59
N TYR A 269 1.78 -19.60 1.52
CA TYR A 269 2.59 -20.67 0.97
C TYR A 269 1.79 -21.46 -0.08
N SER A 270 2.39 -21.70 -1.22
CA SER A 270 1.87 -22.63 -2.22
C SER A 270 2.89 -23.71 -2.56
N SER A 271 2.44 -24.96 -2.63
CA SER A 271 3.30 -26.05 -3.08
C SER A 271 3.46 -26.08 -4.60
N TRP A 272 2.43 -25.65 -5.36
CA TRP A 272 2.38 -25.85 -6.82
C TRP A 272 1.82 -24.67 -7.62
N GLY A 273 1.25 -23.66 -7.00
CA GLY A 273 0.60 -22.53 -7.68
C GLY A 273 1.26 -21.20 -7.38
N LYS A 274 0.91 -20.15 -8.13
CA LYS A 274 1.42 -18.79 -7.94
C LYS A 274 0.86 -18.15 -6.68
N VAL A 275 1.68 -17.29 -6.03
CA VAL A 275 1.28 -16.53 -4.84
C VAL A 275 1.38 -15.02 -5.11
N LYS A 276 0.34 -14.25 -4.73
CA LYS A 276 0.26 -12.83 -5.08
C LYS A 276 -0.31 -11.98 -3.95
N GLU A 277 0.27 -10.81 -3.75
CA GLU A 277 -0.24 -9.77 -2.83
C GLU A 277 -0.41 -10.25 -1.38
N ASN A 278 0.34 -11.29 -0.98
CA ASN A 278 0.34 -11.78 0.39
C ASN A 278 1.38 -11.04 1.23
N GLY A 279 1.17 -11.00 2.54
CA GLY A 279 2.11 -10.25 3.36
C GLY A 279 2.21 -10.62 4.82
N VAL A 280 3.34 -10.18 5.43
CA VAL A 280 3.59 -10.26 6.85
C VAL A 280 3.93 -8.88 7.39
N ALA A 281 3.24 -8.46 8.45
CA ALA A 281 3.54 -7.25 9.20
C ALA A 281 4.06 -7.63 10.60
N VAL A 282 5.20 -7.08 10.99
CA VAL A 282 5.85 -7.33 12.29
C VAL A 282 6.05 -6.00 13.01
N SER A 283 5.50 -5.88 14.23
CA SER A 283 5.55 -4.64 15.02
C SER A 283 5.92 -4.84 16.49
N GLY A 284 6.13 -6.07 16.95
CA GLY A 284 6.39 -6.36 18.36
C GLY A 284 7.87 -6.41 18.72
N SER A 285 8.30 -5.66 19.72
CA SER A 285 9.69 -5.53 20.16
C SER A 285 10.30 -6.82 20.74
N THR A 286 9.49 -7.73 21.21
CA THR A 286 9.93 -8.99 21.86
C THR A 286 10.00 -10.17 20.91
N THR A 287 9.61 -9.99 19.65
CA THR A 287 9.59 -11.07 18.67
C THR A 287 10.99 -11.45 18.22
N GLU A 288 11.30 -12.76 18.24
CA GLU A 288 12.49 -13.32 17.62
C GLU A 288 12.06 -14.38 16.61
N MET A 289 12.39 -14.18 15.32
CA MET A 289 11.93 -15.01 14.23
C MET A 289 13.08 -15.43 13.32
N LYS A 290 13.02 -16.66 12.76
CA LYS A 290 14.06 -17.15 11.85
C LYS A 290 13.89 -16.60 10.44
N ASN A 291 12.77 -16.91 9.81
CA ASN A 291 12.52 -16.50 8.43
C ASN A 291 11.10 -15.98 8.29
N VAL A 292 10.96 -14.83 7.63
CA VAL A 292 9.67 -14.21 7.33
C VAL A 292 9.57 -14.04 5.82
N TYR A 293 8.51 -14.59 5.23
CA TYR A 293 8.22 -14.53 3.81
C TYR A 293 6.85 -13.86 3.60
N GLY A 294 6.77 -12.86 2.74
CA GLY A 294 5.48 -12.30 2.32
C GLY A 294 4.67 -13.33 1.53
N GLY A 295 5.28 -13.93 0.51
CA GLY A 295 4.73 -15.04 -0.25
C GLY A 295 5.80 -16.07 -0.57
N TYR A 296 5.42 -17.35 -0.63
CA TYR A 296 6.32 -18.47 -0.91
C TYR A 296 5.69 -19.44 -1.92
N ALA A 297 6.26 -19.53 -3.11
CA ALA A 297 5.92 -20.50 -4.15
C ALA A 297 7.02 -21.57 -4.22
N TYR A 298 6.67 -22.84 -3.96
CA TYR A 298 7.67 -23.88 -3.82
C TYR A 298 8.13 -24.45 -5.18
N ASP A 299 7.25 -24.70 -6.13
CA ASP A 299 7.60 -25.27 -7.43
C ASP A 299 7.76 -24.18 -8.52
N VAL A 300 7.61 -24.53 -9.78
CA VAL A 300 7.84 -23.70 -10.99
C VAL A 300 6.99 -22.42 -11.10
N ASN A 301 6.48 -21.88 -9.99
CA ASN A 301 5.49 -20.82 -9.95
C ASN A 301 5.98 -19.51 -9.37
N THR A 302 5.37 -18.43 -9.81
CA THR A 302 5.74 -17.06 -9.50
C THR A 302 5.30 -16.60 -8.11
N ALA A 303 6.17 -15.86 -7.41
CA ALA A 303 5.83 -15.05 -6.25
C ALA A 303 5.78 -13.57 -6.65
N GLU A 304 4.58 -12.99 -6.73
CA GLU A 304 4.34 -11.65 -7.28
C GLU A 304 3.73 -10.69 -6.25
N LYS A 305 4.26 -9.48 -6.15
CA LYS A 305 3.70 -8.39 -5.32
C LYS A 305 3.47 -8.74 -3.85
N ASN A 306 4.20 -9.73 -3.33
CA ASN A 306 4.13 -10.07 -1.92
C ASN A 306 4.98 -9.08 -1.11
N TRP A 307 4.66 -8.93 0.17
CA TRP A 307 5.31 -7.90 0.97
C TRP A 307 5.61 -8.34 2.41
N VAL A 308 6.67 -7.76 2.98
CA VAL A 308 6.97 -7.82 4.42
C VAL A 308 7.21 -6.41 4.92
N THR A 309 6.56 -6.06 6.03
CA THR A 309 6.79 -4.80 6.75
C THR A 309 7.29 -5.09 8.16
N VAL A 310 8.41 -4.48 8.55
CA VAL A 310 9.00 -4.62 9.88
C VAL A 310 9.13 -3.23 10.49
N THR A 311 8.45 -3.01 11.60
CA THR A 311 8.55 -1.78 12.40
C THR A 311 9.28 -2.00 13.72
N ASP A 312 9.37 -3.26 14.17
CA ASP A 312 10.11 -3.69 15.36
C ASP A 312 10.34 -5.22 15.33
N GLY A 313 11.06 -5.76 16.32
CA GLY A 313 11.35 -7.18 16.44
C GLY A 313 12.75 -7.59 15.97
N LYS A 314 13.08 -8.88 16.18
CA LYS A 314 14.35 -9.48 15.73
C LYS A 314 14.07 -10.57 14.73
N ILE A 315 14.66 -10.47 13.53
CA ILE A 315 14.42 -11.41 12.44
C ILE A 315 15.75 -11.82 11.81
N ASP A 316 15.93 -13.10 11.56
CA ASP A 316 17.09 -13.58 10.83
C ASP A 316 17.01 -13.21 9.34
N ASN A 317 15.98 -13.67 8.63
CA ASN A 317 15.82 -13.44 7.20
C ASN A 317 14.45 -12.85 6.88
N VAL A 318 14.45 -11.80 6.07
CA VAL A 318 13.25 -11.12 5.55
C VAL A 318 13.24 -11.24 4.03
N VAL A 319 12.17 -11.78 3.48
CA VAL A 319 12.00 -11.98 2.02
C VAL A 319 10.59 -11.53 1.62
N GLY A 320 10.49 -10.56 0.71
CA GLY A 320 9.19 -10.10 0.20
C GLY A 320 8.44 -11.23 -0.52
N GLY A 321 9.05 -11.83 -1.53
CA GLY A 321 8.54 -13.01 -2.22
C GLY A 321 9.63 -14.01 -2.53
N PHE A 322 9.34 -15.28 -2.34
CA PHE A 322 10.23 -16.40 -2.67
C PHE A 322 9.59 -17.32 -3.70
N SER A 323 10.35 -17.68 -4.72
CA SER A 323 10.03 -18.78 -5.62
C SER A 323 11.19 -19.76 -5.69
N TRP A 324 10.91 -21.06 -5.79
CA TRP A 324 11.98 -22.04 -5.97
C TRP A 324 12.47 -22.06 -7.44
N SER A 325 11.57 -22.31 -8.38
CA SER A 325 11.93 -22.45 -9.80
C SER A 325 11.31 -21.37 -10.70
N GLY A 326 10.24 -20.69 -10.27
CA GLY A 326 9.65 -19.59 -11.00
C GLY A 326 10.21 -18.23 -10.60
N ASP A 327 9.58 -17.18 -11.07
CA ASP A 327 10.04 -15.81 -10.87
C ASP A 327 9.62 -15.24 -9.50
N ALA A 328 10.43 -14.34 -8.96
CA ALA A 328 10.11 -13.50 -7.82
C ALA A 328 10.05 -12.03 -8.28
N ILE A 329 8.86 -11.51 -8.55
CA ILE A 329 8.68 -10.21 -9.23
C ILE A 329 7.84 -9.23 -8.43
N GLU A 330 8.25 -7.96 -8.48
CA GLU A 330 7.53 -6.81 -7.87
C GLU A 330 7.23 -7.00 -6.37
N ASN A 331 8.00 -7.83 -5.65
CA ASN A 331 7.83 -8.02 -4.22
C ASN A 331 8.48 -6.88 -3.43
N CYS A 332 7.98 -6.60 -2.24
CA CYS A 332 8.41 -5.46 -1.44
C CYS A 332 8.80 -5.84 -0.01
N VAL A 333 9.90 -5.28 0.49
CA VAL A 333 10.27 -5.30 1.90
C VAL A 333 10.39 -3.88 2.40
N THR A 334 9.71 -3.56 3.50
CA THR A 334 9.79 -2.25 4.17
C THR A 334 10.26 -2.44 5.61
N ILE A 335 11.33 -1.77 6.00
CA ILE A 335 11.90 -1.82 7.35
C ILE A 335 12.02 -0.40 7.88
N SER A 336 11.31 -0.11 8.97
CA SER A 336 11.38 1.17 9.67
C SER A 336 11.89 1.04 11.12
N GLY A 337 12.14 -0.18 11.58
CA GLY A 337 12.65 -0.48 12.91
C GLY A 337 13.03 -1.96 13.05
N GLY A 338 13.38 -2.37 14.28
CA GLY A 338 13.79 -3.73 14.58
C GLY A 338 15.23 -4.06 14.16
N THR A 339 15.61 -5.34 14.28
CA THR A 339 16.95 -5.85 13.97
C THR A 339 16.87 -7.02 13.00
N ILE A 340 17.61 -6.96 11.90
CA ILE A 340 17.69 -8.05 10.92
C ILE A 340 19.12 -8.62 10.91
N ASN A 341 19.23 -9.94 11.15
CA ASN A 341 20.54 -10.57 11.46
C ASN A 341 21.22 -11.27 10.28
N LYS A 342 20.49 -11.78 9.25
CA LYS A 342 21.09 -12.62 8.19
C LYS A 342 20.90 -12.14 6.76
N SER A 343 19.67 -11.80 6.34
CA SER A 343 19.45 -11.25 5.01
C SER A 343 18.14 -10.48 4.86
N VAL A 344 18.18 -9.44 3.98
CA VAL A 344 17.01 -8.73 3.47
C VAL A 344 16.98 -8.94 1.95
N LYS A 345 15.86 -9.42 1.43
CA LYS A 345 15.66 -9.63 -0.01
C LYS A 345 14.28 -9.14 -0.42
N GLY A 346 14.20 -8.27 -1.40
CA GLY A 346 12.92 -7.88 -2.01
C GLY A 346 12.25 -9.08 -2.66
N GLY A 347 12.95 -9.73 -3.60
CA GLY A 347 12.57 -11.01 -4.20
C GLY A 347 13.70 -12.02 -4.14
N HIS A 348 13.38 -13.31 -4.05
CA HIS A 348 14.36 -14.39 -4.05
C HIS A 348 13.87 -15.58 -4.88
N THR A 349 14.71 -16.07 -5.78
CA THR A 349 14.47 -17.32 -6.52
C THR A 349 15.76 -18.11 -6.70
N GLU A 350 15.64 -19.44 -6.78
CA GLU A 350 16.79 -20.30 -7.06
C GLU A 350 16.99 -20.51 -8.58
N GLU A 351 15.92 -20.67 -9.35
CA GLU A 351 16.00 -21.00 -10.78
C GLU A 351 15.48 -19.91 -11.71
N GLY A 352 14.46 -19.15 -11.33
CA GLY A 352 13.88 -18.09 -12.13
C GLY A 352 14.54 -16.72 -11.96
N SER A 353 13.86 -15.68 -12.41
CA SER A 353 14.32 -14.29 -12.34
C SER A 353 13.80 -13.56 -11.10
N ALA A 354 14.62 -12.69 -10.52
CA ALA A 354 14.24 -11.84 -9.38
C ALA A 354 14.20 -10.37 -9.81
N ASN A 355 13.13 -9.95 -10.50
CA ASN A 355 13.07 -8.68 -11.20
C ASN A 355 12.04 -7.71 -10.59
N GLY A 356 12.31 -6.41 -10.66
CA GLY A 356 11.38 -5.35 -10.25
C GLY A 356 11.05 -5.33 -8.76
N ASN A 357 11.83 -5.99 -7.91
CA ASN A 357 11.55 -6.06 -6.48
C ASN A 357 12.06 -4.81 -5.76
N LYS A 358 11.47 -4.51 -4.61
CA LYS A 358 11.73 -3.29 -3.86
C LYS A 358 12.12 -3.56 -2.41
N VAL A 359 13.15 -2.83 -1.92
CA VAL A 359 13.55 -2.80 -0.52
C VAL A 359 13.58 -1.36 -0.04
N ILE A 360 12.86 -1.05 1.03
CA ILE A 360 12.81 0.29 1.64
C ILE A 360 13.26 0.17 3.09
N ILE A 361 14.32 0.91 3.47
CA ILE A 361 14.85 0.94 4.82
C ILE A 361 14.86 2.40 5.29
N SER A 362 14.04 2.70 6.29
CA SER A 362 13.96 4.03 6.91
C SER A 362 14.41 4.05 8.37
N GLY A 363 14.77 2.89 8.94
CA GLY A 363 15.21 2.75 10.31
C GLY A 363 15.62 1.32 10.64
N GLY A 364 15.87 1.05 11.91
CA GLY A 364 16.29 -0.25 12.42
C GLY A 364 17.79 -0.51 12.31
N GLU A 365 18.20 -1.71 12.70
CA GLU A 365 19.58 -2.20 12.64
C GLU A 365 19.66 -3.41 11.70
N ILE A 366 20.41 -3.28 10.61
CA ILE A 366 20.56 -4.32 9.60
C ILE A 366 21.98 -4.89 9.67
N ASN A 367 22.11 -6.06 10.27
CA ASN A 367 23.40 -6.77 10.47
C ASN A 367 23.69 -7.76 9.35
N SER A 368 23.17 -7.52 8.15
CA SER A 368 23.11 -8.55 7.11
C SER A 368 23.14 -7.97 5.70
N LYS A 369 23.31 -8.86 4.72
CA LYS A 369 23.31 -8.52 3.29
C LYS A 369 21.92 -8.06 2.83
N ILE A 370 21.90 -7.05 1.98
CA ILE A 370 20.69 -6.44 1.44
C ILE A 370 20.69 -6.62 -0.09
N TYR A 371 19.62 -7.20 -0.61
CA TYR A 371 19.42 -7.43 -2.04
C TYR A 371 18.06 -6.93 -2.48
N GLY A 372 17.98 -6.13 -3.52
CA GLY A 372 16.72 -5.81 -4.19
C GLY A 372 16.09 -7.07 -4.77
N GLY A 373 16.82 -7.75 -5.67
CA GLY A 373 16.51 -9.08 -6.17
C GLY A 373 17.69 -10.03 -5.97
N TYR A 374 17.41 -11.29 -5.66
CA TYR A 374 18.41 -12.34 -5.55
C TYR A 374 17.99 -13.58 -6.34
N CYS A 375 18.81 -14.01 -7.29
CA CYS A 375 18.62 -15.26 -8.00
C CYS A 375 19.94 -16.01 -8.20
N VAL A 376 19.83 -17.30 -8.55
CA VAL A 376 21.02 -18.12 -8.80
C VAL A 376 21.25 -18.29 -10.30
N ASN A 377 20.22 -18.60 -11.08
CA ASN A 377 20.39 -19.02 -12.47
C ASN A 377 20.09 -17.93 -13.50
N GLU A 378 19.02 -17.15 -13.29
CA GLU A 378 18.52 -16.17 -14.26
C GLU A 378 18.86 -14.72 -13.84
N SER A 379 18.10 -13.76 -14.27
CA SER A 379 18.38 -12.33 -14.06
C SER A 379 17.89 -11.78 -12.71
N ALA A 380 18.58 -10.73 -12.23
CA ALA A 380 18.17 -9.91 -11.09
C ALA A 380 18.14 -8.42 -11.51
N ASP A 381 17.19 -8.08 -12.38
CA ASP A 381 17.16 -6.82 -13.09
C ASP A 381 16.04 -5.89 -12.62
N GLY A 382 16.25 -4.58 -12.77
CA GLY A 382 15.22 -3.57 -12.50
C GLY A 382 14.76 -3.47 -11.04
N ASN A 383 15.56 -3.94 -10.08
CA ASN A 383 15.21 -3.89 -8.67
C ASN A 383 15.54 -2.53 -8.06
N GLU A 384 14.83 -2.16 -7.01
CA GLU A 384 14.97 -0.87 -6.32
C GLU A 384 15.31 -1.05 -4.84
N ILE A 385 16.32 -0.31 -4.35
CA ILE A 385 16.64 -0.20 -2.93
C ILE A 385 16.61 1.27 -2.53
N THR A 386 15.84 1.62 -1.52
CA THR A 386 15.86 2.97 -0.92
C THR A 386 16.28 2.86 0.55
N ILE A 387 17.33 3.59 0.94
CA ILE A 387 17.80 3.66 2.33
C ILE A 387 17.78 5.12 2.78
N SER A 388 16.90 5.42 3.73
CA SER A 388 16.69 6.78 4.24
C SER A 388 17.02 6.96 5.72
N GLY A 389 17.44 5.89 6.39
CA GLY A 389 17.80 5.90 7.81
C GLY A 389 18.29 4.53 8.27
N GLY A 390 18.49 4.40 9.58
CA GLY A 390 18.91 3.17 10.22
C GLY A 390 20.42 2.95 10.28
N LYS A 391 20.82 1.93 11.05
CA LYS A 391 22.20 1.48 11.19
C LYS A 391 22.41 0.27 10.27
N ILE A 392 23.21 0.44 9.24
CA ILE A 392 23.44 -0.56 8.19
C ILE A 392 24.82 -1.19 8.42
N ASN A 393 24.87 -2.27 9.18
CA ASN A 393 26.09 -3.06 9.45
C ASN A 393 26.36 -4.11 8.36
N SER A 394 25.78 -3.94 7.18
CA SER A 394 25.91 -4.83 6.03
C SER A 394 27.29 -4.68 5.36
N ASP A 395 27.91 -5.80 5.01
CA ASP A 395 29.10 -5.84 4.15
C ASP A 395 28.75 -5.72 2.66
N VAL A 396 27.54 -6.12 2.26
CA VAL A 396 27.06 -6.11 0.87
C VAL A 396 25.64 -5.58 0.75
N ILE A 397 25.50 -4.55 -0.07
CA ILE A 397 24.21 -4.06 -0.57
C ILE A 397 24.26 -4.19 -2.09
N ALA A 398 23.32 -4.89 -2.70
CA ALA A 398 23.28 -5.00 -4.17
C ALA A 398 21.86 -4.77 -4.69
N GLY A 399 21.74 -3.93 -5.71
CA GLY A 399 20.47 -3.70 -6.40
C GLY A 399 19.88 -5.02 -6.89
N GLY A 400 20.66 -5.77 -7.67
CA GLY A 400 20.38 -7.15 -8.05
C GLY A 400 21.59 -8.04 -7.80
N ARG A 401 21.35 -9.30 -7.40
CA ARG A 401 22.38 -10.33 -7.35
C ARG A 401 21.96 -11.56 -8.12
N SER A 402 22.73 -11.91 -9.14
CA SER A 402 22.60 -13.16 -9.86
C SER A 402 23.92 -13.93 -9.84
N SER A 403 23.87 -15.26 -9.73
CA SER A 403 25.10 -16.05 -9.85
C SER A 403 25.47 -16.34 -11.30
N LYS A 404 24.50 -16.48 -12.22
CA LYS A 404 24.72 -16.90 -13.61
C LYS A 404 24.09 -15.97 -14.66
N GLY A 405 23.10 -15.18 -14.32
CA GLY A 405 22.42 -14.26 -15.24
C GLY A 405 22.87 -12.81 -15.14
N THR A 406 22.10 -11.90 -15.66
CA THR A 406 22.35 -10.45 -15.58
C THR A 406 21.95 -9.85 -14.24
N ALA A 407 22.50 -8.66 -13.92
CA ALA A 407 22.10 -7.85 -12.78
C ALA A 407 22.16 -6.36 -13.18
N ILE A 408 21.22 -5.92 -14.00
CA ILE A 408 21.23 -4.63 -14.69
C ILE A 408 19.97 -3.81 -14.39
N ASN A 409 20.01 -2.52 -14.75
CA ASN A 409 18.88 -1.58 -14.56
C ASN A 409 18.39 -1.45 -13.11
N ASN A 410 19.23 -1.81 -12.14
CA ASN A 410 18.87 -1.69 -10.73
C ASN A 410 19.12 -0.27 -10.23
N VAL A 411 18.27 0.20 -9.31
CA VAL A 411 18.36 1.54 -8.74
C VAL A 411 18.55 1.47 -7.23
N ILE A 412 19.58 2.16 -6.73
CA ILE A 412 19.80 2.33 -5.30
C ILE A 412 19.75 3.81 -4.97
N THR A 413 18.92 4.20 -4.01
CA THR A 413 18.79 5.59 -3.55
C THR A 413 19.14 5.68 -2.07
N ILE A 414 20.12 6.54 -1.76
CA ILE A 414 20.51 6.89 -0.39
C ILE A 414 20.05 8.31 -0.12
N THR A 415 19.18 8.47 0.86
CA THR A 415 18.61 9.76 1.25
C THR A 415 18.61 9.91 2.77
N ALA A 416 18.03 10.98 3.29
CA ALA A 416 17.83 11.17 4.72
C ALA A 416 16.35 11.42 5.01
N ALA A 417 15.79 10.69 5.97
CA ALA A 417 14.44 10.93 6.45
C ALA A 417 14.46 11.89 7.63
N SER A 418 13.72 12.99 7.55
CA SER A 418 13.57 13.95 8.67
C SER A 418 14.90 14.43 9.28
N GLY A 419 15.97 14.51 8.46
CA GLY A 419 17.28 14.97 8.89
C GLY A 419 18.20 13.89 9.49
N GLU A 420 17.72 12.68 9.70
CA GLU A 420 18.55 11.52 10.11
C GLU A 420 19.01 10.75 8.87
N LYS A 421 20.32 10.70 8.65
CA LYS A 421 20.90 9.92 7.56
C LYS A 421 21.21 8.49 7.97
N PRO A 422 21.25 7.54 7.04
CA PRO A 422 21.71 6.17 7.34
C PRO A 422 23.18 6.17 7.75
N VAL A 423 23.54 5.25 8.65
CA VAL A 423 24.93 5.01 9.10
C VAL A 423 25.37 3.66 8.56
N PHE A 424 26.37 3.66 7.68
CA PHE A 424 26.93 2.44 7.09
C PHE A 424 28.14 1.94 7.86
N SER A 425 28.35 0.62 7.84
CA SER A 425 29.59 0.01 8.30
C SER A 425 30.77 0.42 7.39
N ALA A 426 31.95 0.56 7.98
CA ALA A 426 33.19 0.80 7.24
C ALA A 426 33.52 -0.33 6.22
N ASP A 427 32.91 -1.50 6.36
CA ASP A 427 33.08 -2.63 5.44
C ASP A 427 32.03 -2.69 4.32
N THR A 428 31.03 -1.80 4.33
CA THR A 428 29.94 -1.80 3.37
C THR A 428 30.44 -1.52 1.95
N ILE A 429 30.09 -2.41 1.02
CA ILE A 429 30.23 -2.17 -0.42
C ILE A 429 28.84 -2.18 -1.04
N ILE A 430 28.56 -1.15 -1.84
CA ILE A 430 27.31 -1.04 -2.58
C ILE A 430 27.58 -1.41 -4.05
N TYR A 431 26.82 -2.39 -4.55
CA TYR A 431 26.88 -2.85 -5.94
C TYR A 431 25.58 -2.49 -6.67
N GLY A 432 25.68 -1.95 -7.87
CA GLY A 432 24.51 -1.82 -8.77
C GLY A 432 23.99 -3.20 -9.14
N GLY A 433 24.86 -4.03 -9.69
CA GLY A 433 24.65 -5.46 -9.88
C GLY A 433 25.80 -6.26 -9.30
N ASP A 434 25.52 -7.39 -8.68
CA ASP A 434 26.51 -8.33 -8.17
C ASP A 434 26.34 -9.69 -8.88
N ASN A 435 27.38 -10.12 -9.57
CA ASN A 435 27.38 -11.34 -10.35
C ASN A 435 28.70 -12.08 -10.18
N THR A 436 28.60 -13.36 -9.85
CA THR A 436 29.80 -14.23 -9.68
C THR A 436 30.38 -14.69 -11.00
N THR A 437 29.64 -14.62 -12.10
CA THR A 437 30.10 -15.01 -13.45
C THR A 437 30.57 -13.76 -14.19
N SER A 438 31.88 -13.70 -14.48
CA SER A 438 32.52 -12.52 -15.07
C SER A 438 32.02 -12.13 -16.47
N SER A 439 31.40 -13.06 -17.20
CA SER A 439 30.90 -12.83 -18.57
C SER A 439 29.52 -12.23 -18.70
N LYS A 440 28.80 -12.05 -17.60
CA LYS A 440 27.44 -11.51 -17.60
C LYS A 440 27.41 -10.04 -17.18
N ASP A 441 26.50 -9.29 -17.79
CA ASP A 441 26.37 -7.86 -17.51
C ASP A 441 25.81 -7.63 -16.11
N LYS A 442 26.50 -6.77 -15.38
CA LYS A 442 26.16 -6.38 -14.00
C LYS A 442 26.24 -4.86 -13.78
N ARG A 443 26.28 -4.08 -14.88
CA ARG A 443 26.52 -2.65 -14.82
C ARG A 443 25.51 -1.82 -15.59
N THR A 444 25.12 -2.27 -16.79
CA THR A 444 24.25 -1.49 -17.69
C THR A 444 22.97 -1.04 -16.98
N GLY A 445 22.66 0.25 -17.05
CA GLY A 445 21.50 0.89 -16.45
C GLY A 445 21.51 0.95 -14.92
N ASN A 446 22.47 0.33 -14.22
CA ASN A 446 22.52 0.42 -12.77
C ASN A 446 22.81 1.84 -12.32
N THR A 447 21.98 2.34 -11.42
CA THR A 447 21.98 3.74 -10.98
C THR A 447 22.10 3.84 -9.47
N LEU A 448 23.00 4.71 -8.99
CA LEU A 448 23.14 5.06 -7.58
C LEU A 448 22.82 6.54 -7.37
N ASN A 449 21.78 6.82 -6.61
CA ASN A 449 21.34 8.18 -6.28
C ASN A 449 21.75 8.53 -4.86
N PHE A 450 22.45 9.65 -4.68
CA PHE A 450 22.74 10.25 -3.39
C PHE A 450 21.92 11.53 -3.21
N GLN A 451 21.13 11.60 -2.14
CA GLN A 451 20.29 12.74 -1.78
C GLN A 451 20.58 13.24 -0.36
N THR A 452 21.73 12.89 0.19
CA THR A 452 22.22 13.34 1.49
C THR A 452 23.74 13.40 1.48
N LYS A 453 24.36 14.07 2.46
CA LYS A 453 25.81 14.31 2.53
C LYS A 453 26.49 13.63 3.72
N GLY A 454 27.80 13.57 3.69
CA GLY A 454 28.64 13.05 4.76
C GLY A 454 28.45 11.56 5.00
N LEU A 455 28.25 10.80 3.93
CA LEU A 455 28.21 9.35 3.95
C LEU A 455 29.62 8.78 3.96
N GLU A 456 29.82 7.66 4.65
CA GLU A 456 31.10 6.94 4.66
C GLU A 456 30.83 5.45 4.51
N MET A 457 31.59 4.77 3.66
CA MET A 457 31.53 3.33 3.44
C MET A 457 32.82 2.84 2.74
N LYS A 458 32.96 1.51 2.58
CA LYS A 458 34.16 0.95 1.97
C LYS A 458 34.25 1.27 0.48
N ASN A 459 33.25 0.93 -0.31
CA ASN A 459 33.30 1.11 -1.76
C ASN A 459 31.94 1.10 -2.44
N ILE A 460 31.93 1.52 -3.71
CA ILE A 460 30.82 1.34 -4.65
C ILE A 460 31.35 0.62 -5.90
N ALA A 461 30.51 -0.15 -6.59
CA ALA A 461 30.90 -0.87 -7.81
C ALA A 461 29.72 -1.17 -8.74
N ASN A 462 30.01 -1.35 -10.03
CA ASN A 462 29.09 -1.81 -11.06
C ASN A 462 27.90 -0.86 -11.31
N PHE A 463 28.15 0.44 -11.29
CA PHE A 463 27.18 1.47 -11.65
C PHE A 463 27.54 2.10 -13.02
N GLU A 464 26.54 2.23 -13.88
CA GLU A 464 26.62 3.07 -15.06
C GLU A 464 26.36 4.53 -14.72
N ASN A 465 25.40 4.77 -13.83
CA ASN A 465 25.00 6.13 -13.44
C ASN A 465 25.24 6.40 -11.94
N LEU A 466 25.98 7.46 -11.64
CA LEU A 466 26.20 8.00 -10.30
C LEU A 466 25.59 9.38 -10.23
N ASN A 467 24.46 9.51 -9.55
CA ASN A 467 23.69 10.74 -9.48
C ASN A 467 23.82 11.38 -8.09
N PHE A 468 24.27 12.60 -8.05
CA PHE A 468 24.46 13.38 -6.83
C PHE A 468 23.45 14.53 -6.79
N TYR A 469 22.39 14.35 -6.02
CA TYR A 469 21.42 15.39 -5.70
C TYR A 469 21.87 16.09 -4.43
N LEU A 470 22.48 17.28 -4.58
CA LEU A 470 23.01 18.05 -3.46
C LEU A 470 21.87 18.53 -2.56
N PRO A 471 21.87 18.21 -1.26
CA PRO A 471 20.82 18.62 -0.34
C PRO A 471 20.84 20.14 -0.10
N GLU A 472 19.73 20.73 0.33
CA GLU A 472 19.59 22.17 0.53
C GLU A 472 20.58 22.75 1.54
N ASP A 473 21.00 21.96 2.53
CA ASP A 473 21.96 22.33 3.57
C ASP A 473 23.43 22.14 3.16
N ILE A 474 23.70 21.89 1.87
CA ILE A 474 25.06 21.74 1.34
C ILE A 474 25.82 23.07 1.40
N ILE A 475 27.09 23.05 1.81
CA ILE A 475 27.97 24.21 1.86
C ILE A 475 29.29 23.92 1.14
N ASN A 476 30.05 25.02 0.86
CA ASN A 476 31.38 24.94 0.26
C ASN A 476 32.29 24.00 1.08
N GLY A 477 32.95 23.07 0.41
CA GLY A 477 33.89 22.12 1.01
C GLY A 477 33.24 20.83 1.54
N ASP A 478 31.92 20.74 1.56
CA ASP A 478 31.21 19.51 1.98
C ASP A 478 31.57 18.31 1.08
N THR A 479 31.47 17.12 1.67
CA THR A 479 31.63 15.85 0.97
C THR A 479 30.35 15.03 1.04
N ILE A 480 29.86 14.54 -0.10
CA ILE A 480 28.69 13.67 -0.19
C ILE A 480 29.06 12.26 0.27
N LEU A 481 30.10 11.66 -0.36
CA LEU A 481 30.52 10.30 -0.10
C LEU A 481 32.02 10.19 0.09
N THR A 482 32.44 9.64 1.23
CA THR A 482 33.82 9.23 1.51
C THR A 482 33.92 7.71 1.39
N LEU A 483 34.86 7.24 0.57
CA LEU A 483 35.19 5.83 0.41
C LEU A 483 36.53 5.50 1.04
N THR A 484 36.62 4.34 1.71
CA THR A 484 37.78 3.94 2.51
C THR A 484 38.53 2.74 1.92
N ASN A 485 38.15 2.26 0.72
CA ASN A 485 38.79 1.11 0.10
C ASN A 485 40.29 1.38 -0.12
N ASN A 486 41.15 0.56 0.47
CA ASN A 486 42.60 0.69 0.44
C ASN A 486 43.23 0.42 -0.95
N LYS A 487 42.46 -0.11 -1.90
CA LYS A 487 42.87 -0.30 -3.30
C LYS A 487 42.39 0.83 -4.22
N GLY A 488 41.82 1.87 -3.65
CA GLY A 488 41.14 2.91 -4.42
C GLY A 488 39.73 2.49 -4.89
N THR A 489 39.11 3.35 -5.66
CA THR A 489 37.77 3.14 -6.23
C THR A 489 37.84 3.30 -7.74
N ASP A 490 37.28 2.35 -8.48
CA ASP A 490 37.17 2.41 -9.93
C ASP A 490 35.73 2.71 -10.36
N ILE A 491 35.57 3.87 -11.00
CA ILE A 491 34.31 4.34 -11.60
C ILE A 491 34.44 4.54 -13.11
N SER A 492 35.47 3.92 -13.73
CA SER A 492 35.72 4.06 -15.16
C SER A 492 34.47 3.78 -16.00
N GLY A 493 34.23 4.64 -17.00
CA GLY A 493 33.08 4.58 -17.90
C GLY A 493 31.72 4.86 -17.22
N SER A 494 31.64 5.36 -15.99
CA SER A 494 30.39 5.81 -15.39
C SER A 494 29.99 7.20 -15.85
N ASN A 495 28.69 7.48 -15.82
CA ASN A 495 28.11 8.82 -15.96
C ASN A 495 27.96 9.43 -14.57
N VAL A 496 28.73 10.45 -14.25
CA VAL A 496 28.61 11.20 -12.98
C VAL A 496 27.78 12.44 -13.22
N ASN A 497 26.61 12.50 -12.61
CA ASN A 497 25.65 13.59 -12.79
C ASN A 497 25.43 14.31 -11.47
N VAL A 498 25.33 15.65 -11.53
CA VAL A 498 25.12 16.50 -10.35
C VAL A 498 23.96 17.47 -10.55
N GLY A 499 23.22 17.75 -9.49
CA GLY A 499 22.16 18.76 -9.44
C GLY A 499 21.71 19.01 -8.00
N MET A 500 20.91 20.04 -7.79
CA MET A 500 20.33 20.34 -6.47
C MET A 500 19.09 19.51 -6.21
N ALA A 501 18.94 18.98 -4.99
CA ALA A 501 17.73 18.26 -4.56
C ALA A 501 16.56 19.20 -4.21
N GLY A 502 16.84 20.46 -3.93
CA GLY A 502 15.84 21.44 -3.48
C GLY A 502 15.94 22.77 -4.23
N SER A 503 15.09 23.71 -3.83
CA SER A 503 14.97 25.02 -4.45
C SER A 503 15.84 26.10 -3.82
N THR A 504 16.44 25.83 -2.66
CA THR A 504 17.25 26.79 -1.90
C THR A 504 18.62 26.19 -1.61
N SER A 505 19.66 26.99 -1.78
CA SER A 505 21.02 26.64 -1.39
C SER A 505 21.81 27.92 -1.04
N THR A 506 22.80 27.78 -0.19
CA THR A 506 23.73 28.88 0.18
C THR A 506 25.00 28.90 -0.67
N LEU A 507 25.15 27.96 -1.60
CA LEU A 507 26.30 27.87 -2.49
C LEU A 507 26.44 29.14 -3.36
N GLN A 508 27.69 29.59 -3.55
CA GLN A 508 28.08 30.74 -4.38
C GLN A 508 28.90 30.26 -5.58
N VAL A 509 29.03 31.12 -6.59
CA VAL A 509 29.89 30.83 -7.74
C VAL A 509 31.34 30.64 -7.28
N GLY A 510 31.95 29.56 -7.70
CA GLY A 510 33.27 29.12 -7.31
C GLY A 510 33.31 28.17 -6.11
N ASP A 511 32.20 27.99 -5.39
CA ASP A 511 32.11 27.00 -4.31
C ASP A 511 32.28 25.58 -4.86
N LYS A 512 32.88 24.70 -4.05
CA LYS A 512 33.23 23.37 -4.41
C LYS A 512 32.58 22.35 -3.46
N VAL A 513 32.04 21.31 -4.02
CA VAL A 513 31.48 20.15 -3.27
C VAL A 513 32.19 18.89 -3.73
N ASN A 514 32.73 18.12 -2.79
CA ASN A 514 33.30 16.81 -3.08
C ASN A 514 32.15 15.78 -3.23
N LEU A 515 31.89 15.34 -4.45
CA LEU A 515 30.86 14.33 -4.71
C LEU A 515 31.28 12.96 -4.20
N LEU A 516 32.52 12.59 -4.48
CA LEU A 516 33.13 11.31 -4.12
C LEU A 516 34.60 11.52 -3.78
N THR A 517 35.04 10.95 -2.65
CA THR A 517 36.45 11.02 -2.21
C THR A 517 36.93 9.64 -1.80
N ASN A 518 38.15 9.24 -2.23
CA ASN A 518 38.87 8.09 -1.69
C ASN A 518 40.36 8.44 -1.53
N ALA A 519 40.85 8.47 -0.30
CA ALA A 519 42.25 8.82 0.00
C ALA A 519 43.29 7.91 -0.73
N ASN A 520 42.89 6.72 -1.13
CA ASN A 520 43.72 5.74 -1.86
C ASN A 520 43.62 5.82 -3.39
N GLY A 521 42.91 6.84 -3.89
CA GLY A 521 42.78 7.16 -5.32
C GLY A 521 41.44 6.77 -5.94
N ILE A 522 41.10 7.44 -7.01
CA ILE A 522 39.91 7.19 -7.84
C ILE A 522 40.41 6.98 -9.29
N THR A 523 40.05 5.85 -9.89
CA THR A 523 40.22 5.60 -11.32
C THR A 523 38.94 6.01 -12.03
N ALA A 524 39.03 6.90 -13.02
CA ALA A 524 37.88 7.54 -13.68
C ALA A 524 38.05 7.57 -15.22
N ASP A 525 38.65 6.53 -15.82
CA ASP A 525 38.86 6.46 -17.25
C ASP A 525 37.54 6.41 -18.02
N GLY A 526 37.35 7.32 -18.98
CA GLY A 526 36.14 7.39 -19.79
C GLY A 526 34.86 7.79 -19.01
N VAL A 527 35.01 8.40 -17.85
CA VAL A 527 33.88 8.99 -17.10
C VAL A 527 33.31 10.16 -17.89
N THR A 528 31.98 10.25 -17.96
CA THR A 528 31.28 11.42 -18.46
C THR A 528 30.66 12.20 -17.30
N TYR A 529 30.62 13.52 -17.43
CA TYR A 529 30.06 14.42 -16.43
C TYR A 529 28.82 15.08 -17.00
N GLY A 530 27.69 14.95 -16.29
CA GLY A 530 26.40 15.44 -16.72
C GLY A 530 25.67 16.24 -15.64
N ARG A 531 24.51 16.75 -16.01
CA ARG A 531 23.62 17.48 -15.12
C ARG A 531 22.40 16.67 -14.83
N LEU A 532 21.94 16.70 -13.59
CA LEU A 532 20.64 16.18 -13.21
C LEU A 532 19.59 17.26 -13.42
N GLN A 533 18.39 16.82 -13.74
CA GLN A 533 17.23 17.69 -13.68
C GLN A 533 17.04 18.15 -12.24
N GLN A 534 17.06 19.46 -12.05
CA GLN A 534 16.86 20.09 -10.76
C GLN A 534 15.38 20.42 -10.56
N GLY A 535 15.00 20.91 -9.38
CA GLY A 535 13.61 21.27 -9.09
C GLY A 535 13.00 22.23 -10.11
N VAL A 536 11.69 22.32 -10.12
CA VAL A 536 10.89 23.05 -11.12
C VAL A 536 11.23 24.54 -11.26
N SER A 537 11.89 25.15 -10.26
CA SER A 537 12.03 26.60 -10.19
C SER A 537 13.44 27.14 -10.41
N ILE A 538 14.48 26.39 -10.06
CA ILE A 538 15.86 26.89 -10.00
C ILE A 538 16.83 25.87 -10.57
N GLU A 539 17.76 26.33 -11.39
CA GLU A 539 18.84 25.53 -11.97
C GLU A 539 20.20 26.10 -11.60
N TYR A 540 21.00 25.28 -10.89
CA TYR A 540 22.41 25.55 -10.66
C TYR A 540 23.24 24.95 -11.79
N GLU A 541 24.25 25.63 -12.26
CA GLU A 541 25.22 25.07 -13.20
C GLU A 541 26.50 24.65 -12.46
N PHE A 542 26.95 23.45 -12.75
CA PHE A 542 28.17 22.88 -12.16
C PHE A 542 29.13 22.43 -13.26
N THR A 543 30.40 22.65 -13.04
CA THR A 543 31.50 21.96 -13.71
C THR A 543 32.00 20.88 -12.77
N THR A 544 32.09 19.64 -13.28
CA THR A 544 32.53 18.47 -12.49
C THR A 544 33.80 17.91 -13.09
N ASP A 545 34.81 17.63 -12.27
CA ASP A 545 36.09 17.06 -12.68
C ASP A 545 36.71 16.15 -11.60
N LEU A 546 37.71 15.36 -12.00
CA LEU A 546 38.58 14.63 -11.08
C LEU A 546 39.71 15.57 -10.62
N SER A 547 39.73 15.90 -9.34
CA SER A 547 40.75 16.73 -8.72
C SER A 547 41.45 15.98 -7.60
N GLY A 548 42.67 15.49 -7.85
CA GLY A 548 43.40 14.61 -6.94
C GLY A 548 42.67 13.31 -6.69
N ASN A 549 42.30 13.07 -5.44
CA ASN A 549 41.57 11.85 -5.01
C ASN A 549 40.06 12.09 -4.85
N SER A 550 39.51 13.08 -5.52
CA SER A 550 38.09 13.46 -5.38
C SER A 550 37.46 13.81 -6.73
N ILE A 551 36.22 13.41 -6.94
CA ILE A 551 35.35 13.97 -7.94
C ILE A 551 34.72 15.22 -7.33
N VAL A 552 34.95 16.39 -7.92
CA VAL A 552 34.56 17.69 -7.39
C VAL A 552 33.58 18.37 -8.32
N ALA A 553 32.47 18.85 -7.79
CA ALA A 553 31.56 19.74 -8.49
C ALA A 553 31.87 21.20 -8.07
N THR A 554 32.13 22.06 -9.02
CA THR A 554 32.33 23.50 -8.83
C THR A 554 31.10 24.25 -9.34
N VAL A 555 30.58 25.18 -8.58
CA VAL A 555 29.42 25.98 -8.96
C VAL A 555 29.86 27.04 -9.98
N ASP A 556 29.34 26.97 -11.20
CA ASP A 556 29.67 27.90 -12.28
C ASP A 556 28.75 29.12 -12.30
N LYS A 557 27.47 28.93 -11.99
CA LYS A 557 26.48 30.00 -11.91
C LYS A 557 25.51 29.82 -10.75
N VAL A 558 25.30 30.90 -10.03
CA VAL A 558 24.23 31.12 -9.06
C VAL A 558 23.61 32.47 -9.37
N PRO A 559 22.36 32.65 -9.33
CA PRO A 559 21.27 31.81 -9.58
C PRO A 559 20.82 31.85 -11.03
N ALA A 560 20.34 30.94 -11.40
CA ALA A 560 18.97 30.67 -11.40
C ALA A 560 18.27 31.36 -12.54
N LYS A 561 18.39 30.78 -13.71
CA LYS A 561 17.25 30.85 -14.62
C LYS A 561 16.12 30.13 -13.92
N THR A 562 14.97 30.79 -13.79
CA THR A 562 13.69 30.08 -13.63
C THR A 562 13.66 29.02 -14.71
N THR A 563 13.54 27.75 -14.32
CA THR A 563 13.46 26.66 -15.30
C THR A 563 12.27 26.91 -16.23
N GLU A 564 12.34 26.46 -17.45
CA GLU A 564 11.18 26.50 -18.35
C GLU A 564 9.97 25.79 -17.72
N GLN A 565 10.19 24.79 -16.90
CA GLN A 565 9.14 24.07 -16.16
C GLN A 565 8.36 24.98 -15.20
N ALA A 566 9.01 25.96 -14.56
CA ALA A 566 8.35 26.92 -13.65
C ALA A 566 7.37 27.85 -14.37
N LYS A 567 7.48 27.99 -15.68
CA LYS A 567 6.55 28.79 -16.49
C LYS A 567 5.20 28.05 -16.68
N SER A 568 5.18 26.73 -16.64
CA SER A 568 3.98 25.94 -16.91
C SER A 568 2.83 26.17 -15.92
N PRO A 569 3.05 26.25 -14.58
CA PRO A 569 1.99 26.64 -13.65
C PRO A 569 1.50 28.08 -13.86
N VAL A 570 2.36 28.99 -14.33
CA VAL A 570 1.97 30.39 -14.62
C VAL A 570 1.05 30.44 -15.83
N GLU A 571 1.32 29.67 -16.90
CA GLU A 571 0.44 29.54 -18.04
C GLU A 571 -0.95 29.01 -17.66
N THR A 572 -1.02 28.11 -16.68
CA THR A 572 -2.28 27.63 -16.12
C THR A 572 -3.09 28.75 -15.46
N GLN A 573 -2.43 29.62 -14.70
CA GLN A 573 -3.12 30.78 -14.08
C GLN A 573 -3.64 31.77 -15.15
N ILE A 574 -2.86 31.95 -16.21
CA ILE A 574 -3.28 32.80 -17.34
C ILE A 574 -4.49 32.19 -18.05
N ALA A 575 -4.47 30.88 -18.30
CA ALA A 575 -5.60 30.17 -18.89
C ALA A 575 -6.86 30.31 -18.03
N ALA A 576 -6.73 30.13 -16.74
CA ALA A 576 -7.83 30.24 -15.80
C ALA A 576 -8.39 31.67 -15.74
N ALA A 577 -7.54 32.70 -15.73
CA ALA A 577 -7.98 34.09 -15.80
C ALA A 577 -8.69 34.43 -17.13
N ALA A 578 -8.18 33.91 -18.25
CA ALA A 578 -8.80 34.06 -19.55
C ALA A 578 -10.20 33.43 -19.60
N PHE A 579 -10.41 32.31 -18.90
CA PHE A 579 -11.69 31.65 -18.81
C PHE A 579 -12.72 32.49 -18.01
N VAL A 580 -12.31 33.09 -16.91
CA VAL A 580 -13.18 34.02 -16.15
C VAL A 580 -13.51 35.26 -17.00
N ASN A 581 -12.58 35.76 -17.80
CA ASN A 581 -12.82 36.86 -18.74
C ASN A 581 -13.85 36.48 -19.83
N SER A 582 -13.80 35.26 -20.35
CA SER A 582 -14.83 34.76 -21.27
C SER A 582 -16.25 34.76 -20.65
N GLY A 583 -16.37 34.49 -19.35
CA GLY A 583 -17.61 34.67 -18.61
C GLY A 583 -18.03 36.14 -18.53
N ALA A 584 -17.07 37.05 -18.32
CA ALA A 584 -17.34 38.50 -18.35
C ALA A 584 -17.90 38.96 -19.69
N ASP A 585 -17.30 38.49 -20.78
CA ASP A 585 -17.77 38.80 -22.14
C ASP A 585 -19.19 38.27 -22.40
N THR A 586 -19.53 37.11 -21.87
CA THR A 586 -20.88 36.55 -21.92
C THR A 586 -21.90 37.45 -21.19
N VAL A 587 -21.53 37.93 -20.00
CA VAL A 587 -22.41 38.87 -19.25
C VAL A 587 -22.51 40.23 -19.94
N ALA A 588 -21.41 40.81 -20.40
CA ALA A 588 -21.37 42.11 -21.09
C ALA A 588 -22.05 42.07 -22.44
N GLY A 589 -21.85 40.99 -23.21
CA GLY A 589 -22.42 40.86 -24.56
C GLY A 589 -23.94 40.55 -24.53
N SER A 590 -24.30 39.36 -24.09
CA SER A 590 -25.70 38.89 -24.14
C SER A 590 -26.43 39.05 -22.80
N GLY A 591 -25.73 38.97 -21.66
CA GLY A 591 -26.34 38.99 -20.33
C GLY A 591 -27.06 40.31 -20.05
N ILE A 592 -26.38 41.46 -20.18
CA ILE A 592 -26.97 42.77 -19.95
C ILE A 592 -28.05 43.08 -20.99
N ALA A 593 -27.86 42.72 -22.25
CA ALA A 593 -28.86 42.91 -23.29
C ALA A 593 -30.16 42.14 -22.99
N ASN A 594 -30.05 40.86 -22.60
CA ASN A 594 -31.19 40.03 -22.25
C ASN A 594 -31.89 40.57 -20.97
N ALA A 595 -31.13 41.04 -19.98
CA ALA A 595 -31.65 41.67 -18.78
C ALA A 595 -32.49 42.94 -19.09
N VAL A 596 -31.99 43.78 -20.00
CA VAL A 596 -32.73 44.99 -20.43
C VAL A 596 -34.02 44.63 -21.15
N GLN A 597 -33.99 43.59 -21.98
CA GLN A 597 -35.13 43.11 -22.73
C GLN A 597 -36.24 42.62 -21.80
N VAL A 598 -35.92 41.74 -20.85
CA VAL A 598 -36.94 41.16 -19.94
C VAL A 598 -37.44 42.18 -18.95
N ALA A 599 -36.61 43.10 -18.46
CA ALA A 599 -37.01 44.14 -17.52
C ALA A 599 -37.92 45.23 -18.10
N GLY A 600 -38.25 45.16 -19.39
CA GLY A 600 -39.08 46.17 -20.10
C GLY A 600 -40.46 46.40 -19.48
N GLY A 601 -41.06 45.39 -18.85
CA GLY A 601 -42.38 45.46 -18.18
C GLY A 601 -42.46 46.09 -16.80
N GLY A 602 -41.32 46.50 -16.22
CA GLY A 602 -41.26 47.14 -14.88
C GLY A 602 -41.32 46.17 -13.69
N SER A 603 -41.61 44.89 -13.90
CA SER A 603 -41.49 43.82 -12.91
C SER A 603 -40.05 43.27 -12.90
N ALA A 604 -39.71 42.54 -11.83
CA ALA A 604 -38.44 41.80 -11.78
C ALA A 604 -38.62 40.49 -12.56
N GLU A 605 -37.88 40.34 -13.66
CA GLU A 605 -37.96 39.18 -14.54
C GLU A 605 -36.65 38.45 -14.62
N MET A 606 -36.70 37.13 -14.86
CA MET A 606 -35.53 36.30 -14.98
C MET A 606 -34.88 36.47 -16.35
N PHE A 607 -33.58 36.59 -16.41
CA PHE A 607 -32.76 36.56 -17.62
C PHE A 607 -31.68 35.48 -17.54
N GLY A 608 -31.24 35.02 -18.69
CA GLY A 608 -30.13 34.10 -18.83
C GLY A 608 -29.25 34.48 -20.02
N ALA A 609 -27.98 34.13 -19.89
CA ALA A 609 -27.00 34.23 -20.96
C ALA A 609 -26.07 33.03 -20.92
N SER A 610 -25.70 32.49 -22.06
CA SER A 610 -24.72 31.42 -22.18
C SER A 610 -23.71 31.76 -23.25
N GLY A 611 -22.48 31.39 -23.01
CA GLY A 611 -21.37 31.53 -23.95
C GLY A 611 -20.43 30.33 -23.88
N GLY A 612 -19.54 30.25 -24.82
CA GLY A 612 -18.53 29.20 -24.82
C GLY A 612 -17.85 29.05 -26.16
N GLY A 613 -16.79 28.31 -26.18
CA GLY A 613 -16.03 28.07 -27.40
C GLY A 613 -14.62 27.56 -27.14
N ASN A 614 -13.87 27.55 -28.24
CA ASN A 614 -12.44 27.27 -28.20
C ASN A 614 -11.68 28.58 -28.28
N MET A 615 -10.72 28.78 -27.40
CA MET A 615 -9.89 29.99 -27.37
C MET A 615 -8.42 29.58 -27.30
N ARG A 616 -7.57 30.33 -27.97
CA ARG A 616 -6.11 30.24 -27.80
C ARG A 616 -5.60 31.54 -27.19
N TYR A 617 -5.00 31.42 -26.03
CA TYR A 617 -4.35 32.54 -25.36
C TYR A 617 -2.84 32.49 -25.60
N LYS A 618 -2.25 33.57 -26.06
CA LYS A 618 -0.82 33.68 -26.35
C LYS A 618 -0.19 34.60 -25.30
N SER A 619 0.86 34.11 -24.64
CA SER A 619 1.55 34.78 -23.52
C SER A 619 3.09 34.72 -23.65
N GLY A 620 3.60 34.54 -24.87
CA GLY A 620 4.98 34.11 -25.14
C GLY A 620 5.10 32.61 -25.37
N SER A 621 4.16 31.86 -24.88
CA SER A 621 3.75 30.50 -25.17
C SER A 621 2.27 30.54 -25.59
N TYR A 622 1.52 29.44 -25.45
CA TYR A 622 0.07 29.50 -25.63
C TYR A 622 -0.67 28.47 -24.79
N SER A 623 -1.91 28.81 -24.48
CA SER A 623 -2.84 27.88 -23.85
C SER A 623 -4.11 27.75 -24.70
N ASP A 624 -4.44 26.54 -25.08
CA ASP A 624 -5.68 26.21 -25.75
C ASP A 624 -6.74 25.87 -24.69
N MET A 625 -7.87 26.55 -24.78
CA MET A 625 -8.97 26.41 -23.83
C MET A 625 -10.27 26.10 -24.54
N ARG A 626 -11.07 25.24 -23.94
CA ARG A 626 -12.44 24.96 -24.37
C ARG A 626 -13.35 24.97 -23.15
N GLY A 627 -14.41 25.76 -23.21
CA GLY A 627 -15.32 25.82 -22.08
C GLY A 627 -16.65 26.48 -22.38
N TYR A 628 -17.53 26.45 -21.41
CA TYR A 628 -18.87 27.00 -21.44
C TYR A 628 -19.13 27.83 -20.20
N ASN A 629 -19.87 28.95 -20.38
CA ASN A 629 -20.25 29.89 -19.34
C ASN A 629 -21.76 30.03 -19.33
N LEU A 630 -22.34 30.10 -18.15
CA LEU A 630 -23.75 30.33 -17.92
C LEU A 630 -23.91 31.46 -16.89
N ALA A 631 -24.73 32.45 -17.20
CA ALA A 631 -25.18 33.48 -16.27
C ALA A 631 -26.69 33.45 -16.16
N LEU A 632 -27.23 33.40 -14.96
CA LEU A 632 -28.65 33.45 -14.65
C LEU A 632 -28.91 34.53 -13.63
N GLY A 633 -29.92 35.40 -13.84
CA GLY A 633 -30.21 36.48 -12.92
C GLY A 633 -31.63 36.99 -13.02
N PHE A 634 -31.92 37.99 -12.19
CA PHE A 634 -33.16 38.73 -12.24
C PHE A 634 -32.85 40.19 -12.55
N ALA A 635 -33.62 40.81 -13.44
CA ALA A 635 -33.48 42.22 -13.81
C ALA A 635 -34.77 42.97 -13.59
N LYS A 636 -34.64 44.18 -13.06
CA LYS A 636 -35.75 45.14 -12.91
C LYS A 636 -35.36 46.47 -13.53
N ALA A 637 -36.30 47.10 -14.17
CA ALA A 637 -36.13 48.46 -14.66
C ALA A 637 -36.97 49.47 -13.91
N ILE A 638 -36.39 50.63 -13.62
CA ILE A 638 -37.08 51.79 -13.04
C ILE A 638 -36.83 53.02 -13.91
N LYS A 639 -37.80 53.90 -14.02
CA LYS A 639 -37.62 55.19 -14.64
C LYS A 639 -37.06 56.19 -13.65
N ASN A 640 -36.08 56.99 -14.04
CA ASN A 640 -35.52 58.10 -13.30
C ASN A 640 -35.44 59.37 -14.16
N ASN A 641 -34.95 60.45 -13.63
CA ASN A 641 -34.88 61.72 -14.34
C ASN A 641 -33.96 61.69 -15.59
N ALA A 642 -32.99 60.79 -15.59
CA ALA A 642 -32.04 60.61 -16.69
C ALA A 642 -32.57 59.69 -17.78
N GLY A 643 -33.58 58.84 -17.49
CA GLY A 643 -34.11 57.86 -18.42
C GLY A 643 -34.56 56.56 -17.73
N LYS A 644 -34.06 55.40 -18.16
CA LYS A 644 -34.39 54.06 -17.63
C LYS A 644 -33.18 53.39 -17.04
N LEU A 645 -33.23 53.04 -15.76
CA LEU A 645 -32.20 52.28 -15.07
C LEU A 645 -32.62 50.81 -14.96
N THR A 646 -31.88 49.91 -15.57
CA THR A 646 -32.03 48.45 -15.45
C THR A 646 -30.91 47.94 -14.51
N TYR A 647 -31.24 47.14 -13.51
CA TYR A 647 -30.29 46.55 -12.59
C TYR A 647 -30.78 45.20 -12.07
N GLY A 648 -29.83 44.38 -11.59
CA GLY A 648 -30.20 43.11 -10.99
C GLY A 648 -29.03 42.21 -10.64
N PRO A 649 -29.27 41.30 -9.69
CA PRO A 649 -28.29 40.26 -9.33
C PRO A 649 -28.21 39.16 -10.38
N LEU A 650 -27.05 38.51 -10.42
CA LEU A 650 -26.81 37.33 -11.26
C LEU A 650 -25.97 36.29 -10.53
N LEU A 651 -26.13 35.04 -10.94
CA LEU A 651 -25.29 33.90 -10.59
C LEU A 651 -24.55 33.46 -11.85
N GLU A 652 -23.28 33.09 -11.68
CA GLU A 652 -22.45 32.60 -12.76
C GLU A 652 -21.92 31.22 -12.48
N TYR A 653 -21.82 30.43 -13.50
CA TYR A 653 -21.13 29.14 -13.49
C TYR A 653 -20.42 28.92 -14.84
N GLY A 654 -19.15 28.52 -14.75
CA GLY A 654 -18.38 28.17 -15.92
C GLY A 654 -17.59 26.88 -15.69
N TRP A 655 -17.42 26.10 -16.75
CA TRP A 655 -16.61 24.88 -16.74
C TRP A 655 -15.90 24.69 -18.09
N GLY A 656 -14.69 24.17 -18.03
CA GLY A 656 -13.90 23.95 -19.23
C GLY A 656 -12.64 23.13 -18.95
N ASN A 657 -11.91 22.88 -20.00
CA ASN A 657 -10.58 22.31 -19.95
C ASN A 657 -9.57 23.21 -20.68
N TYR A 658 -8.31 23.02 -20.38
CA TYR A 658 -7.22 23.72 -21.05
C TYR A 658 -6.03 22.78 -21.29
N THR A 659 -5.23 23.12 -22.30
CA THR A 659 -3.92 22.54 -22.55
C THR A 659 -2.93 23.69 -22.72
N SER A 660 -1.92 23.78 -21.89
CA SER A 660 -0.83 24.76 -22.00
C SER A 660 0.35 24.16 -22.77
N HIS A 661 0.99 25.00 -23.58
CA HIS A 661 2.15 24.64 -24.39
C HIS A 661 3.24 25.68 -24.20
N LEU A 662 4.39 25.24 -23.69
CA LEU A 662 5.59 26.07 -23.64
C LEU A 662 6.43 25.90 -24.91
N ASP A 663 7.22 26.90 -25.24
CA ASP A 663 8.15 26.85 -26.39
C ASP A 663 9.21 25.77 -26.25
N SER A 664 9.51 25.36 -25.02
CA SER A 664 10.39 24.23 -24.68
C SER A 664 9.82 22.84 -24.98
N GLY A 665 8.53 22.76 -25.37
CA GLY A 665 7.82 21.51 -25.59
C GLY A 665 7.08 20.96 -24.36
N ILE A 666 7.26 21.54 -23.19
CA ILE A 666 6.55 21.14 -21.96
C ILE A 666 5.06 21.41 -22.14
N ARG A 667 4.26 20.43 -21.81
CA ARG A 667 2.81 20.47 -21.89
C ARG A 667 2.17 20.19 -20.53
N ALA A 668 1.04 20.87 -20.26
CA ALA A 668 0.18 20.57 -19.15
C ALA A 668 -1.28 20.64 -19.56
N ASP A 669 -2.08 19.74 -18.99
CA ASP A 669 -3.52 19.66 -19.18
C ASP A 669 -4.23 19.89 -17.84
N GLY A 670 -5.44 20.45 -17.88
CA GLY A 670 -6.24 20.62 -16.68
C GLY A 670 -7.67 21.00 -16.96
N ASN A 671 -8.47 20.96 -15.90
CA ASN A 671 -9.84 21.43 -15.91
C ASN A 671 -9.96 22.73 -15.13
N THR A 672 -10.89 23.58 -15.52
CA THR A 672 -11.20 24.80 -14.81
C THR A 672 -12.69 24.94 -14.57
N LYS A 673 -13.06 25.45 -13.41
CA LYS A 673 -14.44 25.78 -13.05
C LYS A 673 -14.44 27.08 -12.29
N TYR A 674 -15.43 27.91 -12.55
CA TYR A 674 -15.72 29.05 -11.68
C TYR A 674 -17.18 29.17 -11.37
N TYR A 675 -17.48 29.75 -10.23
CA TYR A 675 -18.83 30.09 -9.81
C TYR A 675 -18.80 31.36 -9.01
N GLY A 676 -19.82 32.17 -9.21
CA GLY A 676 -19.84 33.49 -8.59
C GLY A 676 -21.23 34.13 -8.55
N ILE A 677 -21.25 35.25 -7.91
CA ILE A 677 -22.39 36.13 -7.82
C ILE A 677 -22.00 37.49 -8.40
N GLY A 678 -22.95 38.21 -8.95
CA GLY A 678 -22.69 39.54 -9.46
C GLY A 678 -23.92 40.44 -9.46
N MET A 679 -23.70 41.67 -9.86
CA MET A 679 -24.75 42.63 -10.18
C MET A 679 -24.45 43.24 -11.54
N ILE A 680 -25.52 43.46 -12.30
CA ILE A 680 -25.47 44.23 -13.54
C ILE A 680 -26.22 45.54 -13.36
N VAL A 681 -25.78 46.54 -14.09
CA VAL A 681 -26.43 47.82 -14.14
C VAL A 681 -26.34 48.41 -15.56
N ARG A 682 -27.43 48.98 -16.05
CA ARG A 682 -27.44 49.77 -17.28
C ARG A 682 -28.40 50.93 -17.15
N GLN A 683 -27.88 52.11 -17.44
CA GLN A 683 -28.63 53.37 -17.51
C GLN A 683 -28.79 53.75 -18.98
N ASP A 684 -30.02 53.68 -19.49
CA ASP A 684 -30.36 54.24 -20.81
C ASP A 684 -30.88 55.66 -20.62
N ASN A 685 -30.18 56.68 -21.13
CA ASN A 685 -30.52 58.08 -21.02
C ASN A 685 -31.52 58.51 -22.10
N ASN A 686 -32.30 59.54 -21.76
CA ASN A 686 -33.24 60.14 -22.72
C ASN A 686 -32.55 60.72 -23.97
N SER A 687 -31.23 60.98 -23.94
CA SER A 687 -30.41 61.42 -25.08
C SER A 687 -30.02 60.32 -26.05
N GLY A 688 -30.35 59.04 -25.74
CA GLY A 688 -29.96 57.90 -26.54
C GLY A 688 -28.58 57.29 -26.14
N LEU A 689 -27.83 57.94 -25.27
CA LEU A 689 -26.61 57.38 -24.68
C LEU A 689 -26.94 56.38 -23.60
N TYR A 690 -26.16 55.34 -23.46
CA TYR A 690 -26.25 54.39 -22.37
C TYR A 690 -24.92 54.11 -21.70
N TYR A 691 -24.95 53.73 -20.42
CA TYR A 691 -23.83 53.28 -19.64
C TYR A 691 -24.18 51.94 -19.00
N GLU A 692 -23.31 50.97 -19.16
CA GLU A 692 -23.54 49.64 -18.57
C GLU A 692 -22.27 49.11 -17.94
N GLY A 693 -22.46 48.22 -16.96
CA GLY A 693 -21.38 47.55 -16.26
C GLY A 693 -21.87 46.40 -15.39
N SER A 694 -20.92 45.61 -14.94
CA SER A 694 -21.15 44.53 -13.98
C SER A 694 -20.06 44.50 -12.93
N VAL A 695 -20.41 44.12 -11.70
CA VAL A 695 -19.49 43.77 -10.64
C VAL A 695 -19.74 42.32 -10.29
N ARG A 696 -18.66 41.53 -10.22
CA ARG A 696 -18.73 40.11 -10.03
C ARG A 696 -17.73 39.67 -8.95
N TYR A 697 -18.11 38.70 -8.14
CA TYR A 697 -17.26 38.08 -7.12
C TYR A 697 -17.51 36.58 -7.14
N GLY A 698 -16.45 35.80 -7.08
CA GLY A 698 -16.59 34.35 -7.13
C GLY A 698 -15.31 33.62 -6.81
N ARG A 699 -15.41 32.31 -6.95
CA ARG A 699 -14.28 31.38 -6.78
C ARG A 699 -14.02 30.64 -8.07
N MET A 700 -12.74 30.47 -8.34
CA MET A 700 -12.25 29.64 -9.43
C MET A 700 -11.41 28.48 -8.87
N ASP A 701 -11.63 27.32 -9.38
CA ASP A 701 -10.84 26.13 -9.14
C ASP A 701 -10.24 25.67 -10.49
N ALA A 702 -8.95 25.40 -10.51
CA ALA A 702 -8.24 24.88 -11.68
C ALA A 702 -7.33 23.72 -11.24
N ASP A 703 -7.42 22.60 -11.95
CA ASP A 703 -6.54 21.45 -11.78
C ASP A 703 -5.35 21.60 -12.74
N TYR A 704 -4.23 20.99 -12.37
CA TYR A 704 -3.01 20.99 -13.17
C TYR A 704 -2.41 19.58 -13.19
N ALA A 705 -2.12 19.08 -14.37
CA ALA A 705 -1.42 17.82 -14.58
C ALA A 705 -0.42 17.97 -15.74
N SER A 706 0.82 17.57 -15.49
CA SER A 706 1.86 17.52 -16.51
C SER A 706 2.72 16.29 -16.31
N GLY A 707 2.87 15.46 -17.34
CA GLY A 707 3.83 14.36 -17.39
C GLY A 707 5.26 14.81 -17.66
N ASP A 708 5.46 16.07 -18.04
CA ASP A 708 6.75 16.63 -18.44
C ASP A 708 7.46 17.34 -17.27
N LEU A 709 6.79 17.45 -16.11
CA LEU A 709 7.43 17.99 -14.90
C LEU A 709 8.22 16.90 -14.20
N ILE A 710 9.52 16.99 -14.29
CA ILE A 710 10.47 16.06 -13.66
C ILE A 710 11.32 16.85 -12.67
N GLY A 711 11.43 16.40 -11.43
CA GLY A 711 12.26 17.00 -10.39
C GLY A 711 12.69 16.02 -9.32
N ALA A 712 13.81 16.30 -8.66
CA ALA A 712 14.26 15.52 -7.51
C ALA A 712 13.32 15.80 -6.32
N GLY A 713 12.47 14.86 -5.98
CA GLY A 713 11.51 14.97 -4.88
C GLY A 713 10.04 15.14 -5.31
N GLY A 714 9.72 14.78 -6.56
CA GLY A 714 8.35 14.72 -7.09
C GLY A 714 7.56 13.52 -6.62
#